data_960844a010aa6fb70e00623f1eec8cc6
#
_entry.id   960844a010aa6fb70e00623f1eec8cc6
#
_cell.length_a   1.000
_cell.length_b   1.000
_cell.length_c   1.000
_cell.angle_alpha   90.00
_cell.angle_beta   90.00
_cell.angle_gamma   90.00
#
_symmetry.space_group_name_H-M   'P 1'
#
loop_
_entity.id
_entity.type
_entity.pdbx_description
1 polymer ?
#
loop_
_entity_poly.entity_id
_entity_poly.type
_entity_poly.pdbx_seq_one_letter_code
_entity_poly.pdbx_strand_id
1 'polypeptide(L)'
;MVLPFEPTSLFLFYMRNSGEPVSLEGVLERIVFFNEENCFCIASLRPSDPSYRESVTVSGIMPAVQCGETVLVRGEWASHPSYGARINVREFESRLPSNVYGIEKYLGSGLVEGIGPAYAKKIVKKFGEDTLRVIDSDSARLTEVKGIGAERARRIKKSWDEQRGLREIVVALRVYGIGIAMCVRIMKRFGPESAEIVRSNPYKLCREIDGIGFKTADKIALNIGISNESPERIEAGVLHAFSELEDEGGTCAPFGEIVSRAASLLQADPAKCAEGVERLLASGDVKRVGDGVLQSASLDFAERKIAGSLARISRAASLLPPIKAEAAVEWAKARANVDFAPEQSAAILAALKNKFSVITGGPGTGKTTILRALCDILKAKKCVPALAAPTGRAAQRMGESAGVAAQTIHRLLGMEGGKFKHNEYNALPCKFVVIDEASMLDTKLAAAVFSAVPDGAHLVLVGDTDQLPSVGAGNVLKDIISSGRFPVTRLERIFRQGERSGIVLAARAILEGRDSLADFPPCALEDADLSRDVNFIFADTPEACTRACVRLMSGGFAGRLGADPIADMQLLAPMHKGAAGIENFNASIKAALNPRTDGMRWAGTVFCVGDKIMQTRNNYDIDVFNGDMGRVVRVEGDNSGIVADFDGREVFLSKGDLSDFRQAYAISIHKSQGSEFPVVVMPLLRQHFIMLQRNLLYTGLTRARRKAFIVGDPSAWSAAVGNSRAAERKTFLKRRLESI
;
A
#
# COMPACT_ATOMS: atom_id res chain seq x y z
N MET A 1 -2.15 -2.69 49.69
CA MET A 1 -0.93 -2.22 50.36
C MET A 1 0.20 -2.55 49.40
N VAL A 2 0.49 -1.64 48.44
CA VAL A 2 1.52 -1.80 47.41
C VAL A 2 2.76 -1.12 47.99
N LEU A 3 3.81 -1.90 48.23
CA LEU A 3 5.09 -1.38 48.63
C LEU A 3 5.72 -0.58 47.48
N PRO A 4 6.29 0.60 47.70
CA PRO A 4 6.98 1.35 46.67
C PRO A 4 8.28 0.62 46.29
N PHE A 5 8.47 0.36 44.99
CA PHE A 5 9.74 -0.07 44.43
C PHE A 5 10.75 1.07 44.64
N GLU A 6 11.74 0.84 45.49
CA GLU A 6 12.92 1.71 45.52
C GLU A 6 13.68 1.58 44.21
N PRO A 7 13.97 2.68 43.51
CA PRO A 7 14.78 2.61 42.31
C PRO A 7 16.20 2.21 42.71
N THR A 8 16.66 1.05 42.22
CA THR A 8 18.03 0.59 42.41
C THR A 8 19.02 1.65 41.93
N SER A 9 20.15 1.79 42.61
CA SER A 9 21.19 2.79 42.32
C SER A 9 21.67 2.79 40.86
N LEU A 10 21.53 1.68 40.17
CA LEU A 10 21.75 1.53 38.73
C LEU A 10 20.76 2.36 37.88
N PHE A 11 19.48 2.37 38.21
CA PHE A 11 18.44 3.12 37.48
C PHE A 11 18.71 4.64 37.49
N LEU A 12 19.18 5.17 38.61
CA LEU A 12 19.56 6.58 38.73
C LEU A 12 20.86 6.92 37.97
N PHE A 13 21.82 6.00 37.91
CA PHE A 13 23.03 6.13 37.11
C PHE A 13 22.71 6.21 35.60
N TYR A 14 21.80 5.38 35.11
CA TYR A 14 21.42 5.33 33.70
C TYR A 14 20.51 6.49 33.26
N MET A 15 19.68 7.04 34.15
CA MET A 15 18.89 8.24 33.85
C MET A 15 19.77 9.51 33.68
N ARG A 16 20.94 9.57 34.30
CA ARG A 16 21.88 10.68 34.15
C ARG A 16 22.65 10.65 32.82
N ASN A 17 22.80 9.49 32.20
CA ASN A 17 23.65 9.28 31.02
C ASN A 17 22.88 8.99 29.75
N SER A 18 21.61 9.33 29.67
CA SER A 18 20.77 9.17 28.46
C SER A 18 21.34 10.06 27.34
N GLY A 19 21.73 9.41 26.21
CA GLY A 19 22.36 10.04 25.06
C GLY A 19 23.90 9.91 25.04
N GLU A 20 24.56 9.39 26.09
CA GLU A 20 25.98 9.14 26.05
C GLU A 20 26.34 7.93 25.20
N PRO A 21 27.40 8.04 24.37
CA PRO A 21 27.89 6.92 23.58
C PRO A 21 28.47 5.82 24.48
N VAL A 22 28.09 4.58 24.19
CA VAL A 22 28.55 3.40 24.93
C VAL A 22 29.05 2.34 23.98
N SER A 23 30.13 1.64 24.39
CA SER A 23 30.62 0.44 23.73
C SER A 23 30.66 -0.67 24.78
N LEU A 24 29.92 -1.75 24.55
CA LEU A 24 29.77 -2.85 25.50
C LEU A 24 29.92 -4.19 24.82
N GLU A 25 30.81 -5.02 25.36
CA GLU A 25 31.00 -6.41 24.93
C GLU A 25 30.36 -7.37 25.93
N GLY A 26 29.68 -8.40 25.43
CA GLY A 26 29.03 -9.39 26.27
C GLY A 26 28.45 -10.57 25.51
N VAL A 27 27.87 -11.52 26.25
CA VAL A 27 27.20 -12.69 25.68
C VAL A 27 25.70 -12.42 25.58
N LEU A 28 25.12 -12.67 24.41
CA LEU A 28 23.68 -12.54 24.19
C LEU A 28 22.93 -13.67 24.90
N GLU A 29 22.23 -13.37 25.98
CA GLU A 29 21.58 -14.41 26.79
C GLU A 29 20.21 -14.82 26.24
N ARG A 30 19.43 -13.86 25.79
CA ARG A 30 18.05 -14.08 25.32
C ARG A 30 17.64 -13.02 24.32
N ILE A 31 17.05 -13.45 23.23
CA ILE A 31 16.32 -12.59 22.27
C ILE A 31 14.89 -12.47 22.79
N VAL A 32 14.46 -11.25 23.11
CA VAL A 32 13.12 -10.92 23.62
C VAL A 32 12.16 -10.70 22.46
N PHE A 33 12.65 -10.05 21.40
CA PHE A 33 11.89 -9.78 20.19
C PHE A 33 12.82 -9.75 18.97
N PHE A 34 12.40 -10.35 17.89
CA PHE A 34 13.10 -10.30 16.61
C PHE A 34 12.10 -10.15 15.47
N ASN A 35 12.31 -9.16 14.61
CA ASN A 35 11.51 -8.95 13.41
C ASN A 35 12.31 -9.47 12.20
N GLU A 36 11.79 -10.50 11.56
CA GLU A 36 12.44 -11.15 10.41
C GLU A 36 12.52 -10.28 9.14
N GLU A 37 11.64 -9.28 9.00
CA GLU A 37 11.62 -8.43 7.80
C GLU A 37 12.70 -7.35 7.83
N ASN A 38 12.93 -6.73 8.99
CA ASN A 38 13.86 -5.60 9.14
C ASN A 38 15.02 -5.88 10.09
N CYS A 39 15.10 -7.10 10.66
CA CYS A 39 16.12 -7.54 11.61
C CYS A 39 16.22 -6.67 12.88
N PHE A 40 15.14 -5.97 13.24
CA PHE A 40 15.10 -5.26 14.52
C PHE A 40 15.01 -6.28 15.65
N CYS A 41 15.97 -6.18 16.57
CA CYS A 41 16.11 -7.11 17.67
C CYS A 41 16.07 -6.36 19.01
N ILE A 42 15.39 -6.94 19.98
CA ILE A 42 15.49 -6.57 21.39
C ILE A 42 16.02 -7.80 22.13
N ALA A 43 17.14 -7.66 22.78
CA ALA A 43 17.80 -8.78 23.42
C ALA A 43 18.40 -8.40 24.78
N SER A 44 18.67 -9.41 25.60
CA SER A 44 19.37 -9.31 26.87
C SER A 44 20.84 -9.67 26.65
N LEU A 45 21.74 -8.73 26.88
CA LEU A 45 23.19 -8.89 26.80
C LEU A 45 23.76 -9.01 28.20
N ARG A 46 24.52 -10.07 28.46
CA ARG A 46 25.33 -10.21 29.68
C ARG A 46 26.72 -9.64 29.45
N PRO A 47 27.05 -8.47 30.03
CA PRO A 47 28.34 -7.84 29.82
C PRO A 47 29.51 -8.73 30.25
N SER A 48 30.62 -8.63 29.53
CA SER A 48 31.88 -9.24 29.92
C SER A 48 32.61 -8.44 31.03
N ASP A 49 32.26 -7.17 31.17
CA ASP A 49 32.82 -6.26 32.19
C ASP A 49 32.19 -6.57 33.55
N PRO A 50 33.04 -6.93 34.59
CA PRO A 50 32.58 -7.27 35.93
C PRO A 50 31.87 -6.10 36.66
N SER A 51 31.98 -4.86 36.18
CA SER A 51 31.28 -3.71 36.77
C SER A 51 29.76 -3.81 36.61
N TYR A 52 29.30 -4.56 35.62
CA TYR A 52 27.87 -4.83 35.38
C TYR A 52 27.45 -6.10 36.12
N ARG A 53 26.59 -5.99 37.12
CA ARG A 53 26.08 -7.13 37.89
C ARG A 53 24.88 -7.81 37.22
N GLU A 54 24.20 -7.11 36.34
CA GLU A 54 22.96 -7.57 35.65
C GLU A 54 23.11 -7.48 34.14
N SER A 55 22.26 -8.24 33.43
CA SER A 55 22.20 -8.19 31.99
C SER A 55 21.57 -6.89 31.51
N VAL A 56 22.09 -6.33 30.43
CA VAL A 56 21.68 -5.07 29.83
C VAL A 56 20.77 -5.33 28.63
N THR A 57 19.64 -4.62 28.56
CA THR A 57 18.78 -4.67 27.38
C THR A 57 19.39 -3.87 26.24
N VAL A 58 19.53 -4.51 25.07
CA VAL A 58 20.01 -3.89 23.84
C VAL A 58 18.91 -3.94 22.78
N SER A 59 18.80 -2.88 22.00
CA SER A 59 17.78 -2.81 20.93
C SER A 59 18.33 -2.11 19.69
N GLY A 60 18.13 -2.71 18.53
CA GLY A 60 18.61 -2.15 17.27
C GLY A 60 18.49 -3.15 16.12
N ILE A 61 18.98 -2.79 14.95
CA ILE A 61 19.04 -3.70 13.81
C ILE A 61 20.27 -4.59 14.00
N MET A 62 20.03 -5.83 14.42
CA MET A 62 21.06 -6.82 14.71
C MET A 62 20.69 -8.15 14.01
N PRO A 63 20.93 -8.28 12.72
CA PRO A 63 20.58 -9.50 11.98
C PRO A 63 21.53 -10.62 12.31
N ALA A 64 20.99 -11.84 12.14
CA ALA A 64 21.70 -13.09 12.33
C ALA A 64 22.35 -13.25 13.73
N VAL A 65 22.02 -12.39 14.72
CA VAL A 65 22.47 -12.59 16.10
C VAL A 65 21.75 -13.76 16.74
N GLN A 66 22.48 -14.50 17.54
CA GLN A 66 21.98 -15.68 18.22
C GLN A 66 22.32 -15.66 19.71
N CYS A 67 21.45 -16.32 20.48
CA CYS A 67 21.75 -16.52 21.89
C CYS A 67 23.06 -17.26 22.05
N GLY A 68 23.91 -16.77 22.97
CA GLY A 68 25.23 -17.33 23.25
C GLY A 68 26.38 -16.70 22.49
N GLU A 69 26.13 -15.94 21.40
CA GLU A 69 27.20 -15.22 20.71
C GLU A 69 27.81 -14.12 21.60
N THR A 70 29.10 -13.88 21.41
CA THR A 70 29.78 -12.71 21.99
C THR A 70 29.56 -11.54 21.06
N VAL A 71 28.87 -10.49 21.55
CA VAL A 71 28.50 -9.32 20.77
C VAL A 71 29.15 -8.08 21.35
N LEU A 72 29.83 -7.31 20.50
CA LEU A 72 30.26 -5.96 20.80
C LEU A 72 29.21 -5.00 20.22
N VAL A 73 28.51 -4.27 21.09
CA VAL A 73 27.51 -3.27 20.70
C VAL A 73 28.07 -1.88 20.91
N ARG A 74 27.85 -0.99 19.94
CA ARG A 74 28.12 0.44 20.04
C ARG A 74 26.83 1.20 19.83
N GLY A 75 26.52 2.12 20.72
CA GLY A 75 25.24 2.84 20.67
C GLY A 75 25.14 3.91 21.72
N GLU A 76 23.94 4.23 22.11
CA GLU A 76 23.63 5.26 23.09
C GLU A 76 22.67 4.72 24.14
N TRP A 77 22.87 5.13 25.38
CA TRP A 77 21.91 4.85 26.44
C TRP A 77 20.58 5.55 26.18
N ALA A 78 19.49 4.82 26.28
CA ALA A 78 18.13 5.33 26.16
C ALA A 78 17.25 4.76 27.27
N SER A 79 16.32 5.54 27.74
CA SER A 79 15.30 5.09 28.69
C SER A 79 13.98 4.84 27.95
N HIS A 80 13.37 3.70 28.23
CA HIS A 80 12.03 3.38 27.72
C HIS A 80 11.04 3.34 28.88
N PRO A 81 9.88 4.03 28.80
CA PRO A 81 8.91 4.13 29.90
C PRO A 81 8.43 2.79 30.47
N SER A 82 8.38 1.75 29.63
CA SER A 82 7.86 0.42 30.00
C SER A 82 8.92 -0.66 30.14
N TYR A 83 10.15 -0.45 29.63
CA TYR A 83 11.21 -1.48 29.58
C TYR A 83 12.53 -1.03 30.26
N GLY A 84 12.54 0.15 30.89
CA GLY A 84 13.70 0.64 31.62
C GLY A 84 14.86 1.11 30.74
N ALA A 85 16.06 1.13 31.32
CA ALA A 85 17.27 1.53 30.62
C ALA A 85 17.68 0.45 29.57
N ARG A 86 18.06 0.92 28.39
CA ARG A 86 18.53 0.06 27.28
C ARG A 86 19.59 0.78 26.46
N ILE A 87 20.37 0.02 25.72
CA ILE A 87 21.29 0.57 24.71
C ILE A 87 20.59 0.51 23.34
N ASN A 88 20.41 1.66 22.70
CA ASN A 88 20.04 1.73 21.30
C ASN A 88 21.28 1.50 20.45
N VAL A 89 21.37 0.32 19.84
CA VAL A 89 22.52 -0.14 19.07
C VAL A 89 22.54 0.56 17.72
N ARG A 90 23.64 1.22 17.39
CA ARG A 90 23.95 1.82 16.08
C ARG A 90 24.82 0.89 15.24
N GLU A 91 25.80 0.28 15.90
CA GLU A 91 26.72 -0.70 15.29
C GLU A 91 26.87 -1.90 16.21
N PHE A 92 27.07 -3.06 15.65
CA PHE A 92 27.39 -4.26 16.39
C PHE A 92 28.33 -5.16 15.61
N GLU A 93 29.14 -5.92 16.35
CA GLU A 93 29.96 -7.01 15.82
C GLU A 93 29.60 -8.27 16.60
N SER A 94 29.30 -9.34 15.90
CA SER A 94 29.03 -10.65 16.50
C SER A 94 30.19 -11.61 16.19
N ARG A 95 30.61 -12.35 17.21
CA ARG A 95 31.62 -13.39 17.12
C ARG A 95 31.09 -14.68 17.72
N LEU A 96 31.59 -15.81 17.20
CA LEU A 96 31.29 -17.11 17.79
C LEU A 96 31.69 -17.11 19.26
N PRO A 97 30.92 -17.76 20.14
CA PRO A 97 31.25 -17.83 21.55
C PRO A 97 32.59 -18.54 21.78
N SER A 98 33.43 -17.92 22.61
CA SER A 98 34.75 -18.46 22.96
C SER A 98 34.79 -19.18 24.31
N ASN A 99 33.73 -18.99 25.14
CA ASN A 99 33.66 -19.60 26.46
C ASN A 99 32.57 -20.66 26.54
N VAL A 100 32.72 -21.59 27.46
CA VAL A 100 31.84 -22.77 27.69
C VAL A 100 30.36 -22.35 27.84
N TYR A 101 30.10 -21.24 28.58
CA TYR A 101 28.73 -20.74 28.79
C TYR A 101 28.08 -20.27 27.50
N GLY A 102 28.79 -19.44 26.72
CA GLY A 102 28.31 -18.95 25.43
C GLY A 102 28.07 -20.07 24.42
N ILE A 103 29.00 -21.06 24.36
CA ILE A 103 28.88 -22.23 23.47
C ILE A 103 27.63 -23.04 23.83
N GLU A 104 27.37 -23.28 25.13
CA GLU A 104 26.19 -24.04 25.57
C GLU A 104 24.90 -23.31 25.18
N LYS A 105 24.82 -22.00 25.42
CA LYS A 105 23.67 -21.17 25.05
C LYS A 105 23.45 -21.12 23.54
N TYR A 106 24.52 -20.96 22.76
CA TYR A 106 24.51 -20.90 21.32
C TYR A 106 23.96 -22.20 20.70
N LEU A 107 24.51 -23.31 21.10
CA LEU A 107 24.04 -24.63 20.60
C LEU A 107 22.64 -24.97 21.11
N GLY A 108 22.30 -24.55 22.31
CA GLY A 108 20.99 -24.79 22.92
C GLY A 108 19.86 -23.89 22.42
N SER A 109 20.15 -22.87 21.61
CA SER A 109 19.16 -21.92 21.07
C SER A 109 18.19 -22.53 20.04
N GLY A 110 18.47 -23.75 19.54
CA GLY A 110 17.72 -24.41 18.47
C GLY A 110 18.20 -24.06 17.06
N LEU A 111 19.26 -23.27 16.94
CA LEU A 111 19.84 -22.83 15.68
C LEU A 111 20.40 -23.97 14.86
N VAL A 112 21.07 -24.92 15.54
CA VAL A 112 21.65 -26.10 14.89
C VAL A 112 20.65 -27.23 15.00
N GLU A 113 20.12 -27.66 13.86
CA GLU A 113 19.14 -28.76 13.82
C GLU A 113 19.72 -30.05 14.44
N GLY A 114 18.96 -30.59 15.37
CA GLY A 114 19.40 -31.80 16.09
C GLY A 114 20.08 -31.53 17.44
N ILE A 115 20.32 -30.26 17.83
CA ILE A 115 20.81 -29.86 19.15
C ILE A 115 19.76 -29.03 19.87
N GLY A 116 19.18 -29.58 20.93
CA GLY A 116 18.40 -28.80 21.90
C GLY A 116 19.18 -28.54 23.18
N PRO A 117 18.64 -27.78 24.17
CA PRO A 117 19.37 -27.41 25.38
C PRO A 117 19.99 -28.56 26.14
N ALA A 118 19.31 -29.72 26.21
CA ALA A 118 19.79 -30.91 26.90
C ALA A 118 21.00 -31.55 26.18
N TYR A 119 21.02 -31.52 24.85
CA TYR A 119 22.14 -32.04 24.07
C TYR A 119 23.30 -31.03 24.03
N ALA A 120 23.03 -29.74 23.92
CA ALA A 120 24.05 -28.69 24.02
C ALA A 120 24.88 -28.86 25.31
N LYS A 121 24.21 -29.00 26.45
CA LYS A 121 24.87 -29.25 27.75
C LYS A 121 25.73 -30.50 27.77
N LYS A 122 25.28 -31.61 27.14
CA LYS A 122 26.04 -32.84 27.07
C LYS A 122 27.26 -32.73 26.16
N ILE A 123 27.13 -32.08 25.01
CA ILE A 123 28.21 -31.87 24.05
C ILE A 123 29.28 -30.98 24.67
N VAL A 124 28.89 -29.84 25.24
CA VAL A 124 29.82 -28.88 25.86
C VAL A 124 30.49 -29.49 27.10
N LYS A 125 29.79 -30.29 27.90
CA LYS A 125 30.39 -31.01 29.02
C LYS A 125 31.48 -31.99 28.56
N LYS A 126 31.35 -32.58 27.34
CA LYS A 126 32.31 -33.53 26.80
C LYS A 126 33.52 -32.84 26.17
N PHE A 127 33.30 -31.80 25.40
CA PHE A 127 34.34 -31.19 24.55
C PHE A 127 34.80 -29.80 25.02
N GLY A 128 34.12 -29.17 26.02
CA GLY A 128 34.50 -27.86 26.57
C GLY A 128 34.52 -26.75 25.50
N GLU A 129 35.59 -25.97 25.49
CA GLU A 129 35.82 -24.88 24.54
C GLU A 129 36.10 -25.38 23.12
N ASP A 130 36.57 -26.63 22.95
CA ASP A 130 36.78 -27.27 21.63
C ASP A 130 35.47 -27.68 20.92
N THR A 131 34.33 -27.53 21.55
CA THR A 131 33.04 -28.00 21.03
C THR A 131 32.75 -27.49 19.61
N LEU A 132 32.93 -26.22 19.33
CA LEU A 132 32.67 -25.66 18.02
C LEU A 132 33.66 -26.19 16.97
N ARG A 133 34.92 -26.37 17.33
CA ARG A 133 35.96 -26.95 16.48
C ARG A 133 35.63 -28.43 16.14
N VAL A 134 35.13 -29.15 17.11
CA VAL A 134 34.69 -30.54 16.89
C VAL A 134 33.52 -30.63 15.92
N ILE A 135 32.51 -29.75 16.05
CA ILE A 135 31.39 -29.69 15.12
C ILE A 135 31.86 -29.32 13.71
N ASP A 136 32.76 -28.34 13.61
CA ASP A 136 33.27 -27.83 12.33
C ASP A 136 34.16 -28.82 11.60
N SER A 137 35.17 -29.37 12.26
CA SER A 137 36.26 -30.12 11.63
C SER A 137 36.21 -31.63 11.89
N ASP A 138 35.56 -32.08 12.97
CA ASP A 138 35.60 -33.47 13.47
C ASP A 138 34.23 -33.97 13.91
N SER A 139 33.18 -33.67 13.13
CA SER A 139 31.79 -33.94 13.50
C SER A 139 31.46 -35.41 13.80
N ALA A 140 32.28 -36.36 13.31
CA ALA A 140 32.18 -37.77 13.64
C ALA A 140 32.32 -38.02 15.16
N ARG A 141 33.13 -37.22 15.87
CA ARG A 141 33.32 -37.33 17.32
C ARG A 141 32.08 -36.97 18.13
N LEU A 142 31.10 -36.31 17.54
CA LEU A 142 29.81 -36.05 18.20
C LEU A 142 29.11 -37.36 18.63
N THR A 143 29.42 -38.47 17.98
CA THR A 143 28.92 -39.82 18.35
C THR A 143 29.46 -40.31 19.70
N GLU A 144 30.55 -39.73 20.23
CA GLU A 144 31.04 -40.00 21.57
C GLU A 144 30.07 -39.49 22.68
N VAL A 145 29.12 -38.62 22.33
CA VAL A 145 28.13 -38.10 23.26
C VAL A 145 26.92 -39.03 23.32
N LYS A 146 26.59 -39.51 24.53
CA LYS A 146 25.46 -40.42 24.74
C LYS A 146 24.14 -39.86 24.21
N GLY A 147 23.58 -40.52 23.17
CA GLY A 147 22.33 -40.18 22.50
C GLY A 147 22.49 -39.43 21.18
N ILE A 148 23.71 -39.25 20.66
CA ILE A 148 24.00 -38.76 19.33
C ILE A 148 24.53 -39.91 18.47
N GLY A 149 23.72 -40.38 17.53
CA GLY A 149 24.11 -41.36 16.53
C GLY A 149 24.68 -40.71 15.26
N ALA A 150 25.24 -41.50 14.35
CA ALA A 150 25.86 -41.01 13.12
C ALA A 150 24.94 -40.15 12.24
N GLU A 151 23.66 -40.46 12.19
CA GLU A 151 22.71 -39.68 11.40
C GLU A 151 22.41 -38.30 12.00
N ARG A 152 22.30 -38.24 13.34
CA ARG A 152 22.15 -36.95 14.04
C ARG A 152 23.41 -36.10 13.91
N ALA A 153 24.60 -36.72 14.01
CA ALA A 153 25.88 -36.00 13.82
C ALA A 153 25.97 -35.41 12.40
N ARG A 154 25.51 -36.12 11.37
CA ARG A 154 25.43 -35.60 9.98
C ARG A 154 24.45 -34.42 9.85
N ARG A 155 23.26 -34.47 10.47
CA ARG A 155 22.31 -33.34 10.46
C ARG A 155 22.88 -32.14 11.17
N ILE A 156 23.51 -32.32 12.31
CA ILE A 156 24.19 -31.25 13.05
C ILE A 156 25.24 -30.56 12.17
N LYS A 157 26.10 -31.36 11.51
CA LYS A 157 27.16 -30.84 10.63
C LYS A 157 26.56 -30.04 9.44
N LYS A 158 25.55 -30.58 8.79
CA LYS A 158 24.88 -29.94 7.66
C LYS A 158 24.30 -28.60 8.08
N SER A 159 23.54 -28.54 9.18
CA SER A 159 22.94 -27.30 9.69
C SER A 159 24.03 -26.31 10.12
N TRP A 160 25.13 -26.76 10.68
CA TRP A 160 26.29 -25.92 11.03
C TRP A 160 26.91 -25.25 9.80
N ASP A 161 27.16 -26.02 8.73
CA ASP A 161 27.74 -25.51 7.49
C ASP A 161 26.84 -24.51 6.78
N GLU A 162 25.52 -24.72 6.79
CA GLU A 162 24.55 -23.77 6.27
C GLU A 162 24.61 -22.42 7.01
N GLN A 163 24.68 -22.44 8.34
CA GLN A 163 24.80 -21.23 9.16
C GLN A 163 26.11 -20.48 8.93
N ARG A 164 27.20 -21.21 8.75
CA ARG A 164 28.50 -20.61 8.43
C ARG A 164 28.49 -19.91 7.06
N GLY A 165 27.94 -20.56 6.03
CA GLY A 165 27.83 -20.00 4.69
C GLY A 165 27.03 -18.67 4.69
N LEU A 166 25.96 -18.60 5.48
CA LEU A 166 25.16 -17.38 5.61
C LEU A 166 25.97 -16.21 6.18
N ARG A 167 26.82 -16.44 7.18
CA ARG A 167 27.66 -15.37 7.76
C ARG A 167 28.71 -14.86 6.79
N GLU A 168 29.36 -15.75 6.05
CA GLU A 168 30.38 -15.38 5.06
C GLU A 168 29.79 -14.49 3.96
N ILE A 169 28.56 -14.79 3.52
CA ILE A 169 27.85 -13.97 2.52
C ILE A 169 27.50 -12.59 3.08
N VAL A 170 27.02 -12.49 4.33
CA VAL A 170 26.72 -11.19 4.95
C VAL A 170 27.97 -10.33 5.05
N VAL A 171 29.10 -10.91 5.49
CA VAL A 171 30.38 -10.20 5.56
C VAL A 171 30.82 -9.71 4.17
N ALA A 172 30.72 -10.57 3.14
CA ALA A 172 31.09 -10.21 1.77
C ALA A 172 30.19 -9.07 1.23
N LEU A 173 28.87 -9.13 1.47
CA LEU A 173 27.94 -8.08 1.00
C LEU A 173 28.13 -6.75 1.73
N ARG A 174 28.53 -6.76 3.00
CA ARG A 174 28.79 -5.53 3.77
C ARG A 174 29.99 -4.74 3.25
N VAL A 175 30.97 -5.39 2.67
CA VAL A 175 32.11 -4.72 2.01
C VAL A 175 31.63 -3.75 0.93
N TYR A 176 30.51 -4.06 0.28
CA TYR A 176 29.88 -3.20 -0.75
C TYR A 176 28.96 -2.12 -0.18
N GLY A 177 28.94 -1.92 1.14
CA GLY A 177 28.11 -0.92 1.80
C GLY A 177 26.62 -1.31 1.90
N ILE A 178 26.31 -2.60 1.74
CA ILE A 178 24.94 -3.09 1.83
C ILE A 178 24.55 -3.22 3.30
N GLY A 179 23.46 -2.56 3.68
CA GLY A 179 22.88 -2.66 5.02
C GLY A 179 22.36 -4.08 5.28
N ILE A 180 22.41 -4.50 6.53
CA ILE A 180 22.26 -5.90 6.91
C ILE A 180 20.84 -6.44 6.67
N ALA A 181 19.78 -5.64 6.90
CA ALA A 181 18.41 -6.03 6.52
C ALA A 181 18.29 -6.33 5.02
N MET A 182 19.06 -5.62 4.21
CA MET A 182 19.13 -5.87 2.77
C MET A 182 19.93 -7.13 2.44
N CYS A 183 21.04 -7.40 3.16
CA CYS A 183 21.79 -8.66 3.00
C CYS A 183 20.89 -9.88 3.20
N VAL A 184 20.04 -9.86 4.25
CA VAL A 184 19.11 -10.97 4.53
C VAL A 184 18.09 -11.15 3.40
N ARG A 185 17.53 -10.06 2.85
CA ARG A 185 16.61 -10.15 1.71
C ARG A 185 17.29 -10.69 0.45
N ILE A 186 18.52 -10.23 0.18
CA ILE A 186 19.33 -10.73 -0.94
C ILE A 186 19.58 -12.22 -0.79
N MET A 187 20.00 -12.65 0.40
CA MET A 187 20.25 -14.06 0.69
C MET A 187 18.99 -14.93 0.62
N LYS A 188 17.86 -14.43 1.11
CA LYS A 188 16.56 -15.13 1.03
C LYS A 188 16.13 -15.35 -0.43
N ARG A 189 16.51 -14.45 -1.33
CA ARG A 189 16.17 -14.54 -2.77
C ARG A 189 17.16 -15.38 -3.58
N PHE A 190 18.46 -15.20 -3.36
CA PHE A 190 19.52 -15.77 -4.20
C PHE A 190 20.35 -16.87 -3.51
N GLY A 191 20.16 -17.08 -2.19
CA GLY A 191 20.88 -18.11 -1.45
C GLY A 191 22.41 -17.93 -1.48
N PRO A 192 23.16 -19.03 -1.65
CA PRO A 192 24.63 -19.01 -1.65
C PRO A 192 25.27 -18.13 -2.75
N GLU A 193 24.57 -17.93 -3.86
CA GLU A 193 25.05 -17.15 -5.01
C GLU A 193 24.97 -15.64 -4.81
N SER A 194 24.42 -15.17 -3.67
CA SER A 194 24.14 -13.75 -3.40
C SER A 194 25.32 -12.83 -3.62
N ALA A 195 26.51 -13.21 -3.13
CA ALA A 195 27.72 -12.38 -3.25
C ALA A 195 28.20 -12.29 -4.71
N GLU A 196 28.12 -13.37 -5.46
CA GLU A 196 28.52 -13.42 -6.88
C GLU A 196 27.53 -12.61 -7.74
N ILE A 197 26.23 -12.76 -7.51
CA ILE A 197 25.21 -12.00 -8.23
C ILE A 197 25.37 -10.50 -7.98
N VAL A 198 25.59 -10.08 -6.72
CA VAL A 198 25.80 -8.67 -6.39
C VAL A 198 27.07 -8.15 -7.06
N ARG A 199 28.13 -8.94 -7.11
CA ARG A 199 29.40 -8.54 -7.72
C ARG A 199 29.32 -8.45 -9.26
N SER A 200 28.64 -9.42 -9.88
CA SER A 200 28.56 -9.48 -11.36
C SER A 200 27.50 -8.55 -11.94
N ASN A 201 26.33 -8.46 -11.32
CA ASN A 201 25.25 -7.60 -11.79
C ASN A 201 24.32 -7.14 -10.63
N PRO A 202 24.69 -6.09 -9.89
CA PRO A 202 23.90 -5.56 -8.78
C PRO A 202 22.53 -5.04 -9.20
N TYR A 203 22.30 -4.77 -10.50
CA TYR A 203 20.99 -4.31 -10.99
C TYR A 203 19.93 -5.42 -11.01
N LYS A 204 20.33 -6.70 -10.88
CA LYS A 204 19.36 -7.77 -10.62
C LYS A 204 18.59 -7.56 -9.29
N LEU A 205 19.22 -6.88 -8.33
CA LEU A 205 18.57 -6.58 -7.04
C LEU A 205 17.29 -5.77 -7.20
N CYS A 206 17.30 -4.75 -8.06
CA CYS A 206 16.12 -3.92 -8.27
C CYS A 206 15.05 -4.57 -9.16
N ARG A 207 15.40 -5.63 -9.89
CA ARG A 207 14.46 -6.41 -10.70
C ARG A 207 13.77 -7.53 -9.92
N GLU A 208 14.46 -8.10 -8.92
CA GLU A 208 14.05 -9.37 -8.29
C GLU A 208 13.74 -9.27 -6.80
N ILE A 209 14.01 -8.12 -6.16
CA ILE A 209 13.78 -7.93 -4.72
C ILE A 209 12.93 -6.67 -4.49
N ASP A 210 11.70 -6.87 -4.03
CA ASP A 210 10.81 -5.76 -3.68
C ASP A 210 11.45 -4.83 -2.65
N GLY A 211 11.33 -3.51 -2.88
CA GLY A 211 11.86 -2.49 -1.99
C GLY A 211 13.36 -2.20 -2.16
N ILE A 212 14.05 -2.78 -3.16
CA ILE A 212 15.35 -2.33 -3.62
C ILE A 212 15.16 -1.58 -4.93
N GLY A 213 15.12 -0.24 -4.87
CA GLY A 213 15.01 0.59 -6.07
C GLY A 213 16.34 0.76 -6.81
N PHE A 214 16.28 1.27 -8.05
CA PHE A 214 17.43 1.53 -8.90
C PHE A 214 18.54 2.34 -8.19
N LYS A 215 18.17 3.45 -7.51
CA LYS A 215 19.13 4.32 -6.80
C LYS A 215 19.96 3.57 -5.76
N THR A 216 19.36 2.57 -5.11
CA THR A 216 20.07 1.73 -4.13
C THR A 216 21.01 0.75 -4.83
N ALA A 217 20.53 0.10 -5.89
CA ALA A 217 21.33 -0.83 -6.68
C ALA A 217 22.49 -0.11 -7.39
N ASP A 218 22.26 1.11 -7.90
CA ASP A 218 23.27 1.95 -8.54
C ASP A 218 24.38 2.36 -7.55
N LYS A 219 23.99 2.76 -6.32
CA LYS A 219 24.97 3.05 -5.26
C LYS A 219 25.83 1.82 -4.93
N ILE A 220 25.26 0.64 -4.87
CA ILE A 220 25.99 -0.61 -4.64
C ILE A 220 26.93 -0.88 -5.82
N ALA A 221 26.46 -0.73 -7.06
CA ALA A 221 27.23 -0.92 -8.28
C ALA A 221 28.49 -0.02 -8.32
N LEU A 222 28.30 1.24 -7.98
CA LEU A 222 29.41 2.21 -7.92
C LEU A 222 30.41 1.86 -6.81
N ASN A 223 29.95 1.40 -5.65
CA ASN A 223 30.83 0.95 -4.56
C ASN A 223 31.64 -0.30 -4.93
N ILE A 224 31.12 -1.16 -5.79
CA ILE A 224 31.81 -2.34 -6.34
C ILE A 224 32.85 -1.93 -7.39
N GLY A 225 32.74 -0.71 -7.95
CA GLY A 225 33.64 -0.21 -8.99
C GLY A 225 33.11 -0.42 -10.42
N ILE A 226 31.79 -0.66 -10.57
CA ILE A 226 31.18 -0.70 -11.91
C ILE A 226 31.25 0.70 -12.51
N SER A 227 31.69 0.76 -13.76
CA SER A 227 31.86 2.02 -14.50
C SER A 227 30.55 2.77 -14.66
N ASN A 228 30.58 4.08 -14.54
CA ASN A 228 29.42 4.95 -14.81
C ASN A 228 28.85 4.77 -16.22
N GLU A 229 29.63 4.23 -17.15
CA GLU A 229 29.28 4.02 -18.56
C GLU A 229 29.03 2.56 -18.90
N SER A 230 28.95 1.67 -17.90
CA SER A 230 28.73 0.25 -18.17
C SER A 230 27.37 0.03 -18.86
N PRO A 231 27.30 -0.88 -19.84
CA PRO A 231 26.05 -1.24 -20.51
C PRO A 231 24.92 -1.61 -19.54
N GLU A 232 25.26 -2.37 -18.48
CA GLU A 232 24.30 -2.86 -17.47
C GLU A 232 23.71 -1.68 -16.68
N ARG A 233 24.54 -0.68 -16.33
CA ARG A 233 24.08 0.54 -15.66
C ARG A 233 23.11 1.32 -16.53
N ILE A 234 23.47 1.51 -17.79
CA ILE A 234 22.67 2.27 -18.75
C ILE A 234 21.33 1.58 -18.99
N GLU A 235 21.33 0.26 -19.23
CA GLU A 235 20.09 -0.52 -19.40
C GLU A 235 19.19 -0.46 -18.17
N ALA A 236 19.76 -0.62 -16.97
CA ALA A 236 19.02 -0.50 -15.73
C ALA A 236 18.44 0.90 -15.51
N GLY A 237 19.19 1.95 -15.87
CA GLY A 237 18.72 3.33 -15.81
C GLY A 237 17.60 3.63 -16.81
N VAL A 238 17.69 3.08 -18.04
CA VAL A 238 16.60 3.17 -19.03
C VAL A 238 15.34 2.48 -18.52
N LEU A 239 15.45 1.28 -17.95
CA LEU A 239 14.30 0.57 -17.35
C LEU A 239 13.72 1.34 -16.17
N HIS A 240 14.57 2.02 -15.38
CA HIS A 240 14.07 2.88 -14.30
C HIS A 240 13.36 4.13 -14.85
N ALA A 241 13.80 4.70 -15.95
CA ALA A 241 13.08 5.80 -16.61
C ALA A 241 11.66 5.36 -17.06
N PHE A 242 11.48 4.10 -17.49
CA PHE A 242 10.16 3.54 -17.73
C PHE A 242 9.36 3.37 -16.43
N SER A 243 10.00 2.93 -15.33
CA SER A 243 9.33 2.83 -14.03
C SER A 243 8.85 4.20 -13.52
N GLU A 244 9.66 5.25 -13.65
CA GLU A 244 9.24 6.62 -13.31
C GLU A 244 8.05 7.09 -14.19
N LEU A 245 8.06 6.76 -15.48
CA LEU A 245 6.93 7.03 -16.37
C LEU A 245 5.66 6.27 -15.92
N GLU A 246 5.79 5.00 -15.50
CA GLU A 246 4.70 4.20 -14.96
C GLU A 246 4.15 4.80 -13.65
N ASP A 247 5.02 5.28 -12.77
CA ASP A 247 4.64 5.97 -11.52
C ASP A 247 3.91 7.30 -11.79
N GLU A 248 4.24 7.99 -12.88
CA GLU A 248 3.49 9.15 -13.38
C GLU A 248 2.16 8.76 -14.04
N GLY A 249 1.90 7.48 -14.20
CA GLY A 249 0.69 6.91 -14.79
C GLY A 249 0.74 6.70 -16.30
N GLY A 250 1.86 6.98 -16.96
CA GLY A 250 2.05 6.71 -18.39
C GLY A 250 2.30 5.23 -18.67
N THR A 251 1.96 4.77 -19.87
CA THR A 251 2.31 3.40 -20.33
C THR A 251 3.32 3.41 -21.45
N CYS A 252 3.49 4.52 -22.16
CA CYS A 252 4.41 4.64 -23.28
C CYS A 252 4.96 6.06 -23.40
N ALA A 253 6.12 6.21 -24.04
CA ALA A 253 6.71 7.51 -24.34
C ALA A 253 7.48 7.48 -25.66
N PRO A 254 7.72 8.65 -26.30
CA PRO A 254 8.63 8.77 -27.44
C PRO A 254 10.06 8.34 -27.08
N PHE A 255 10.77 7.76 -28.05
CA PHE A 255 12.17 7.33 -27.91
C PHE A 255 13.05 8.43 -27.27
N GLY A 256 13.02 9.65 -27.82
CA GLY A 256 13.84 10.77 -27.33
C GLY A 256 13.53 11.18 -25.90
N GLU A 257 12.29 11.01 -25.44
CA GLU A 257 11.91 11.31 -24.06
C GLU A 257 12.52 10.30 -23.08
N ILE A 258 12.49 8.99 -23.42
CA ILE A 258 13.12 7.95 -22.60
C ILE A 258 14.63 8.15 -22.53
N VAL A 259 15.28 8.45 -23.66
CA VAL A 259 16.72 8.74 -23.71
C VAL A 259 17.05 9.95 -22.82
N SER A 260 16.28 11.04 -22.93
CA SER A 260 16.51 12.25 -22.14
C SER A 260 16.33 12.01 -20.63
N ARG A 261 15.28 11.26 -20.23
CA ARG A 261 15.04 10.88 -18.82
C ARG A 261 16.19 10.03 -18.27
N ALA A 262 16.62 9.00 -19.02
CA ALA A 262 17.72 8.13 -18.64
C ALA A 262 19.04 8.90 -18.54
N ALA A 263 19.35 9.76 -19.51
CA ALA A 263 20.55 10.58 -19.51
C ALA A 263 20.60 11.54 -18.30
N SER A 264 19.49 12.19 -17.99
CA SER A 264 19.36 13.05 -16.80
C SER A 264 19.52 12.28 -15.50
N LEU A 265 18.89 11.11 -15.37
CA LEU A 265 18.96 10.24 -14.20
C LEU A 265 20.39 9.75 -13.94
N LEU A 266 21.06 9.26 -15.00
CA LEU A 266 22.37 8.64 -14.93
C LEU A 266 23.51 9.64 -14.98
N GLN A 267 23.24 10.90 -15.34
CA GLN A 267 24.24 11.91 -15.72
C GLN A 267 25.20 11.37 -16.78
N ALA A 268 24.64 10.69 -17.80
CA ALA A 268 25.39 10.01 -18.86
C ALA A 268 25.11 10.63 -20.23
N ASP A 269 25.97 10.31 -21.22
CA ASP A 269 25.81 10.75 -22.60
C ASP A 269 24.49 10.22 -23.19
N PRO A 270 23.63 11.10 -23.75
CA PRO A 270 22.40 10.67 -24.43
C PRO A 270 22.64 9.63 -25.53
N ALA A 271 23.76 9.67 -26.24
CA ALA A 271 24.10 8.69 -27.26
C ALA A 271 24.22 7.27 -26.67
N LYS A 272 24.89 7.13 -25.51
CA LYS A 272 25.02 5.84 -24.81
C LYS A 272 23.68 5.36 -24.28
N CYS A 273 22.83 6.28 -23.79
CA CYS A 273 21.48 5.95 -23.39
C CYS A 273 20.62 5.45 -24.57
N ALA A 274 20.77 6.06 -25.74
CA ALA A 274 20.12 5.60 -26.96
C ALA A 274 20.57 4.18 -27.36
N GLU A 275 21.88 3.88 -27.31
CA GLU A 275 22.39 2.51 -27.51
C GLU A 275 21.80 1.52 -26.48
N GLY A 276 21.67 1.94 -25.22
CA GLY A 276 21.02 1.13 -24.17
C GLY A 276 19.56 0.83 -24.49
N VAL A 277 18.81 1.80 -25.01
CA VAL A 277 17.44 1.57 -25.48
C VAL A 277 17.41 0.56 -26.62
N GLU A 278 18.31 0.66 -27.62
CA GLU A 278 18.36 -0.30 -28.73
C GLU A 278 18.73 -1.72 -28.27
N ARG A 279 19.62 -1.87 -27.28
CA ARG A 279 19.91 -3.20 -26.67
C ARG A 279 18.68 -3.77 -25.96
N LEU A 280 17.92 -2.95 -25.23
CA LEU A 280 16.67 -3.38 -24.57
C LEU A 280 15.56 -3.69 -25.57
N LEU A 281 15.52 -3.06 -26.73
CA LEU A 281 14.67 -3.43 -27.85
C LEU A 281 15.07 -4.80 -28.44
N ALA A 282 16.37 -5.05 -28.57
CA ALA A 282 16.89 -6.32 -29.07
C ALA A 282 16.65 -7.48 -28.09
N SER A 283 16.80 -7.25 -26.75
CA SER A 283 16.47 -8.24 -25.72
C SER A 283 14.97 -8.48 -25.57
N GLY A 284 14.16 -7.52 -26.01
CA GLY A 284 12.70 -7.58 -25.92
C GLY A 284 12.11 -7.08 -24.60
N ASP A 285 12.92 -6.53 -23.69
CA ASP A 285 12.47 -5.89 -22.44
C ASP A 285 11.70 -4.59 -22.69
N VAL A 286 11.98 -3.93 -23.81
CA VAL A 286 11.27 -2.78 -24.35
C VAL A 286 10.70 -3.12 -25.73
N LYS A 287 9.54 -2.59 -26.07
CA LYS A 287 8.83 -2.80 -27.33
C LYS A 287 8.60 -1.47 -28.04
N ARG A 288 8.77 -1.47 -29.36
CA ARG A 288 8.35 -0.38 -30.23
C ARG A 288 6.90 -0.61 -30.61
N VAL A 289 6.00 0.29 -30.20
CA VAL A 289 4.52 0.09 -30.33
C VAL A 289 3.88 1.02 -31.36
N GLY A 290 4.64 2.00 -31.87
CA GLY A 290 4.21 2.93 -32.92
C GLY A 290 5.41 3.70 -33.44
N ASP A 291 5.17 4.71 -34.29
CA ASP A 291 6.20 5.53 -34.89
C ASP A 291 7.02 6.26 -33.82
N GLY A 292 8.19 5.71 -33.46
CA GLY A 292 9.07 6.25 -32.47
C GLY A 292 8.56 6.16 -31.00
N VAL A 293 7.47 5.42 -30.73
CA VAL A 293 6.92 5.25 -29.38
C VAL A 293 7.37 3.91 -28.80
N LEU A 294 7.83 3.97 -27.55
CA LEU A 294 8.34 2.84 -26.78
C LEU A 294 7.43 2.53 -25.60
N GLN A 295 7.42 1.26 -25.22
CA GLN A 295 6.67 0.75 -24.08
C GLN A 295 7.47 -0.36 -23.40
N SER A 296 7.37 -0.51 -22.07
CA SER A 296 7.91 -1.70 -21.39
C SER A 296 7.18 -2.97 -21.86
N ALA A 297 7.89 -4.08 -21.97
CA ALA A 297 7.31 -5.34 -22.45
C ALA A 297 6.10 -5.78 -21.62
N SER A 298 6.10 -5.52 -20.31
CA SER A 298 5.01 -5.87 -19.42
C SER A 298 3.73 -5.10 -19.72
N LEU A 299 3.83 -3.79 -20.01
CA LEU A 299 2.67 -2.96 -20.34
C LEU A 299 2.20 -3.18 -21.78
N ASP A 300 3.11 -3.39 -22.74
CA ASP A 300 2.76 -3.81 -24.09
C ASP A 300 1.91 -5.09 -24.07
N PHE A 301 2.38 -6.10 -23.31
CA PHE A 301 1.64 -7.35 -23.14
C PHE A 301 0.26 -7.11 -22.49
N ALA A 302 0.18 -6.30 -21.45
CA ALA A 302 -1.07 -6.03 -20.74
C ALA A 302 -2.08 -5.29 -21.65
N GLU A 303 -1.66 -4.27 -22.39
CA GLU A 303 -2.55 -3.55 -23.32
C GLU A 303 -3.02 -4.42 -24.50
N ARG A 304 -2.13 -5.27 -25.05
CA ARG A 304 -2.53 -6.26 -26.08
C ARG A 304 -3.56 -7.24 -25.53
N LYS A 305 -3.36 -7.67 -24.29
CA LYS A 305 -4.27 -8.61 -23.61
C LYS A 305 -5.64 -7.97 -23.35
N ILE A 306 -5.70 -6.69 -22.98
CA ILE A 306 -6.96 -5.93 -22.88
C ILE A 306 -7.67 -5.92 -24.24
N ALA A 307 -6.98 -5.47 -25.27
CA ALA A 307 -7.54 -5.34 -26.62
C ALA A 307 -8.06 -6.68 -27.17
N GLY A 308 -7.24 -7.73 -27.06
CA GLY A 308 -7.63 -9.09 -27.47
C GLY A 308 -8.81 -9.64 -26.68
N SER A 309 -8.85 -9.41 -25.36
CA SER A 309 -9.96 -9.86 -24.51
C SER A 309 -11.28 -9.16 -24.86
N LEU A 310 -11.26 -7.85 -25.07
CA LEU A 310 -12.46 -7.10 -25.46
C LEU A 310 -12.96 -7.51 -26.85
N ALA A 311 -12.07 -7.77 -27.81
CA ALA A 311 -12.42 -8.32 -29.12
C ALA A 311 -13.07 -9.71 -29.00
N ARG A 312 -12.49 -10.59 -28.19
CA ARG A 312 -13.00 -11.95 -27.92
C ARG A 312 -14.38 -11.89 -27.27
N ILE A 313 -14.56 -11.14 -26.20
CA ILE A 313 -15.83 -10.98 -25.48
C ILE A 313 -16.91 -10.44 -26.46
N SER A 314 -16.58 -9.43 -27.26
CA SER A 314 -17.54 -8.78 -28.14
C SER A 314 -18.03 -9.67 -29.30
N ARG A 315 -17.20 -10.59 -29.80
CA ARG A 315 -17.51 -11.46 -30.94
C ARG A 315 -18.25 -12.75 -30.55
N ALA A 316 -18.09 -13.24 -29.35
CA ALA A 316 -18.67 -14.50 -28.89
C ALA A 316 -20.22 -14.47 -28.84
N ALA A 317 -20.88 -15.59 -28.92
CA ALA A 317 -22.32 -15.71 -28.69
C ALA A 317 -22.65 -15.47 -27.19
N SER A 318 -23.81 -14.85 -26.91
CA SER A 318 -24.19 -14.57 -25.49
C SER A 318 -24.53 -15.85 -24.72
N LEU A 319 -24.02 -15.97 -23.51
CA LEU A 319 -24.38 -17.02 -22.54
C LEU A 319 -25.65 -16.70 -21.74
N LEU A 320 -26.21 -15.50 -21.89
CA LEU A 320 -27.45 -15.13 -21.18
C LEU A 320 -28.65 -15.89 -21.77
N PRO A 321 -29.61 -16.23 -20.92
CA PRO A 321 -30.91 -16.72 -21.42
C PRO A 321 -31.58 -15.62 -22.25
N PRO A 322 -32.49 -15.97 -23.15
CA PRO A 322 -33.22 -14.98 -23.95
C PRO A 322 -33.94 -13.94 -23.07
N ILE A 323 -33.59 -12.68 -23.25
CA ILE A 323 -34.17 -11.54 -22.52
C ILE A 323 -34.73 -10.57 -23.58
N LYS A 324 -36.04 -10.29 -23.48
CA LYS A 324 -36.66 -9.18 -24.23
C LYS A 324 -36.27 -7.88 -23.50
N ALA A 325 -35.19 -7.22 -23.93
CA ALA A 325 -34.55 -6.17 -23.18
C ALA A 325 -35.50 -4.98 -22.88
N GLU A 326 -36.32 -4.57 -23.83
CA GLU A 326 -37.27 -3.48 -23.68
C GLU A 326 -38.33 -3.82 -22.60
N ALA A 327 -38.91 -5.00 -22.70
CA ALA A 327 -39.91 -5.47 -21.72
C ALA A 327 -39.27 -5.65 -20.32
N ALA A 328 -38.01 -6.03 -20.25
CA ALA A 328 -37.29 -6.18 -18.98
C ALA A 328 -37.05 -4.82 -18.31
N VAL A 329 -36.76 -3.76 -19.07
CA VAL A 329 -36.64 -2.39 -18.52
C VAL A 329 -37.97 -1.92 -17.94
N GLU A 330 -39.11 -2.09 -18.69
CA GLU A 330 -40.43 -1.70 -18.17
C GLU A 330 -40.83 -2.52 -16.93
N TRP A 331 -40.51 -3.82 -16.90
CA TRP A 331 -40.70 -4.64 -15.74
C TRP A 331 -39.86 -4.14 -14.52
N ALA A 332 -38.62 -3.72 -14.75
CA ALA A 332 -37.75 -3.21 -13.68
C ALA A 332 -38.25 -1.86 -13.15
N LYS A 333 -38.77 -0.96 -14.00
CA LYS A 333 -39.43 0.29 -13.59
C LYS A 333 -40.61 0.00 -12.65
N ALA A 334 -41.51 -0.86 -13.09
CA ALA A 334 -42.68 -1.24 -12.31
C ALA A 334 -42.30 -1.87 -10.95
N ARG A 335 -41.28 -2.73 -10.95
CA ARG A 335 -40.80 -3.41 -9.72
C ARG A 335 -40.14 -2.43 -8.75
N ALA A 336 -39.33 -1.51 -9.22
CA ALA A 336 -38.64 -0.52 -8.40
C ALA A 336 -39.54 0.64 -7.98
N ASN A 337 -40.71 0.79 -8.61
CA ASN A 337 -41.59 1.96 -8.50
C ASN A 337 -40.84 3.27 -8.77
N VAL A 338 -39.99 3.27 -9.82
CA VAL A 338 -39.13 4.40 -10.21
C VAL A 338 -39.18 4.55 -11.72
N ASP A 339 -39.42 5.77 -12.18
CA ASP A 339 -39.24 6.15 -13.58
C ASP A 339 -37.76 6.35 -13.87
N PHE A 340 -37.19 5.52 -14.75
CA PHE A 340 -35.83 5.71 -15.20
C PHE A 340 -35.76 6.85 -16.22
N ALA A 341 -34.74 7.69 -16.09
CA ALA A 341 -34.42 8.66 -17.14
C ALA A 341 -34.10 7.93 -18.46
N PRO A 342 -34.21 8.63 -19.60
CA PRO A 342 -33.89 8.01 -20.90
C PRO A 342 -32.50 7.39 -20.94
N GLU A 343 -31.50 8.07 -20.39
CA GLU A 343 -30.11 7.58 -20.32
C GLU A 343 -29.97 6.36 -19.42
N GLN A 344 -30.72 6.29 -18.33
CA GLN A 344 -30.70 5.11 -17.44
C GLN A 344 -31.32 3.90 -18.13
N SER A 345 -32.45 4.10 -18.82
CA SER A 345 -33.07 3.05 -19.64
C SER A 345 -32.13 2.57 -20.75
N ALA A 346 -31.45 3.50 -21.45
CA ALA A 346 -30.48 3.19 -22.48
C ALA A 346 -29.28 2.40 -21.93
N ALA A 347 -28.80 2.71 -20.72
CA ALA A 347 -27.72 1.99 -20.08
C ALA A 347 -28.10 0.53 -19.78
N ILE A 348 -29.30 0.28 -19.25
CA ILE A 348 -29.80 -1.07 -18.99
C ILE A 348 -29.94 -1.84 -20.30
N LEU A 349 -30.52 -1.22 -21.33
CA LEU A 349 -30.66 -1.82 -22.66
C LEU A 349 -29.30 -2.18 -23.28
N ALA A 350 -28.34 -1.25 -23.20
CA ALA A 350 -26.97 -1.47 -23.70
C ALA A 350 -26.31 -2.66 -23.02
N ALA A 351 -26.41 -2.76 -21.69
CA ALA A 351 -25.82 -3.84 -20.89
C ALA A 351 -26.44 -5.21 -21.19
N LEU A 352 -27.75 -5.26 -21.48
CA LEU A 352 -28.45 -6.51 -21.82
C LEU A 352 -28.21 -6.95 -23.26
N LYS A 353 -28.12 -5.99 -24.21
CA LYS A 353 -27.97 -6.28 -25.66
C LYS A 353 -26.51 -6.53 -26.08
N ASN A 354 -25.57 -5.86 -25.46
CA ASN A 354 -24.15 -5.95 -25.84
C ASN A 354 -23.35 -6.75 -24.80
N LYS A 355 -22.41 -7.54 -25.28
CA LYS A 355 -21.53 -8.34 -24.39
C LYS A 355 -20.50 -7.49 -23.66
N PHE A 356 -20.16 -6.34 -24.20
CA PHE A 356 -19.36 -5.34 -23.53
C PHE A 356 -20.03 -3.97 -23.65
N SER A 357 -20.14 -3.25 -22.55
CA SER A 357 -20.65 -1.88 -22.52
C SER A 357 -20.06 -1.09 -21.35
N VAL A 358 -20.08 0.23 -21.50
CA VAL A 358 -19.59 1.18 -20.48
C VAL A 358 -20.70 2.10 -20.04
N ILE A 359 -20.84 2.30 -18.74
CA ILE A 359 -21.74 3.26 -18.11
C ILE A 359 -20.87 4.28 -17.38
N THR A 360 -20.91 5.53 -17.81
CA THR A 360 -20.12 6.60 -17.18
C THR A 360 -20.99 7.75 -16.74
N GLY A 361 -20.63 8.38 -15.63
CA GLY A 361 -21.33 9.55 -15.11
C GLY A 361 -20.84 9.91 -13.73
N GLY A 362 -21.06 11.15 -13.35
CA GLY A 362 -20.67 11.69 -12.05
C GLY A 362 -21.42 11.07 -10.86
N PRO A 363 -21.08 11.46 -9.64
CA PRO A 363 -21.81 11.04 -8.45
C PRO A 363 -23.27 11.51 -8.50
N GLY A 364 -24.20 10.66 -8.02
CA GLY A 364 -25.63 10.99 -7.96
C GLY A 364 -26.39 10.87 -9.29
N THR A 365 -25.78 10.41 -10.36
CA THR A 365 -26.46 10.20 -11.67
C THR A 365 -27.28 8.91 -11.74
N GLY A 366 -27.36 8.15 -10.65
CA GLY A 366 -28.18 6.93 -10.56
C GLY A 366 -27.51 5.67 -11.07
N LYS A 367 -26.18 5.60 -11.13
CA LYS A 367 -25.41 4.35 -11.46
C LYS A 367 -25.87 3.18 -10.61
N THR A 368 -26.05 3.39 -9.31
CA THR A 368 -26.53 2.39 -8.36
C THR A 368 -27.95 1.88 -8.68
N THR A 369 -28.84 2.78 -9.12
CA THR A 369 -30.21 2.43 -9.53
C THR A 369 -30.21 1.52 -10.76
N ILE A 370 -29.37 1.83 -11.74
CA ILE A 370 -29.17 1.01 -12.95
C ILE A 370 -28.64 -0.36 -12.57
N LEU A 371 -27.63 -0.41 -11.68
CA LEU A 371 -27.02 -1.65 -11.23
C LEU A 371 -28.05 -2.56 -10.54
N ARG A 372 -28.87 -2.00 -9.63
CA ARG A 372 -29.94 -2.73 -8.97
C ARG A 372 -30.96 -3.28 -9.95
N ALA A 373 -31.39 -2.47 -10.91
CA ALA A 373 -32.32 -2.90 -11.95
C ALA A 373 -31.76 -4.06 -12.81
N LEU A 374 -30.49 -3.98 -13.21
CA LEU A 374 -29.80 -5.07 -13.91
C LEU A 374 -29.75 -6.34 -13.07
N CYS A 375 -29.40 -6.24 -11.80
CA CYS A 375 -29.38 -7.38 -10.88
C CYS A 375 -30.76 -8.03 -10.73
N ASP A 376 -31.82 -7.25 -10.60
CA ASP A 376 -33.18 -7.74 -10.50
C ASP A 376 -33.64 -8.45 -11.78
N ILE A 377 -33.37 -7.88 -12.95
CA ILE A 377 -33.66 -8.50 -14.27
C ILE A 377 -32.94 -9.85 -14.41
N LEU A 378 -31.64 -9.88 -14.10
CA LEU A 378 -30.82 -11.08 -14.21
C LEU A 378 -31.26 -12.16 -13.22
N LYS A 379 -31.57 -11.81 -11.95
CA LYS A 379 -32.11 -12.73 -10.94
C LYS A 379 -33.44 -13.34 -11.40
N ALA A 380 -34.32 -12.55 -11.99
CA ALA A 380 -35.60 -13.05 -12.53
C ALA A 380 -35.39 -14.10 -13.63
N LYS A 381 -34.24 -14.08 -14.30
CA LYS A 381 -33.79 -15.06 -15.31
C LYS A 381 -32.88 -16.16 -14.74
N LYS A 382 -32.80 -16.29 -13.42
CA LYS A 382 -31.93 -17.25 -12.71
C LYS A 382 -30.45 -17.11 -13.08
N CYS A 383 -30.01 -15.89 -13.39
CA CYS A 383 -28.63 -15.53 -13.65
C CYS A 383 -28.15 -14.58 -12.56
N VAL A 384 -27.21 -15.01 -11.73
CA VAL A 384 -26.61 -14.15 -10.70
C VAL A 384 -25.39 -13.47 -11.31
N PRO A 385 -25.35 -12.12 -11.38
CA PRO A 385 -24.17 -11.43 -11.87
C PRO A 385 -23.02 -11.48 -10.85
N ALA A 386 -21.79 -11.55 -11.35
CA ALA A 386 -20.59 -11.33 -10.55
C ALA A 386 -20.35 -9.82 -10.46
N LEU A 387 -20.39 -9.29 -9.24
CA LEU A 387 -20.18 -7.88 -8.95
C LEU A 387 -18.81 -7.67 -8.31
N ALA A 388 -18.02 -6.74 -8.85
CA ALA A 388 -16.73 -6.44 -8.26
C ALA A 388 -16.35 -4.96 -8.37
N ALA A 389 -15.45 -4.53 -7.47
CA ALA A 389 -14.87 -3.21 -7.49
C ALA A 389 -13.38 -3.27 -7.12
N PRO A 390 -12.57 -2.26 -7.44
CA PRO A 390 -11.14 -2.23 -7.09
C PRO A 390 -10.87 -2.23 -5.59
N THR A 391 -11.74 -1.62 -4.78
CA THR A 391 -11.58 -1.50 -3.32
C THR A 391 -12.66 -2.26 -2.55
N GLY A 392 -12.34 -2.67 -1.31
CA GLY A 392 -13.29 -3.36 -0.41
C GLY A 392 -14.54 -2.52 -0.15
N ARG A 393 -14.36 -1.25 0.16
CA ARG A 393 -15.47 -0.34 0.47
C ARG A 393 -16.40 -0.08 -0.71
N ALA A 394 -15.83 0.06 -1.92
CA ALA A 394 -16.65 0.18 -3.14
C ALA A 394 -17.44 -1.12 -3.39
N ALA A 395 -16.81 -2.28 -3.20
CA ALA A 395 -17.47 -3.58 -3.33
C ALA A 395 -18.60 -3.75 -2.32
N GLN A 396 -18.38 -3.42 -1.05
CA GLN A 396 -19.41 -3.48 0.00
C GLN A 396 -20.62 -2.61 -0.36
N ARG A 397 -20.40 -1.34 -0.69
CA ARG A 397 -21.49 -0.42 -1.09
C ARG A 397 -22.22 -0.86 -2.35
N MET A 398 -21.48 -1.41 -3.31
CA MET A 398 -22.06 -2.00 -4.51
C MET A 398 -22.99 -3.18 -4.15
N GLY A 399 -22.56 -4.05 -3.24
CA GLY A 399 -23.34 -5.18 -2.76
C GLY A 399 -24.62 -4.79 -2.02
N GLU A 400 -24.50 -3.86 -1.08
CA GLU A 400 -25.63 -3.33 -0.31
C GLU A 400 -26.69 -2.70 -1.22
N SER A 401 -26.27 -1.90 -2.19
CA SER A 401 -27.17 -1.21 -3.10
C SER A 401 -27.81 -2.13 -4.14
N ALA A 402 -27.07 -3.13 -4.64
CA ALA A 402 -27.55 -4.08 -5.63
C ALA A 402 -28.35 -5.25 -5.03
N GLY A 403 -28.27 -5.47 -3.72
CA GLY A 403 -28.85 -6.63 -3.05
C GLY A 403 -28.26 -7.96 -3.56
N VAL A 404 -27.01 -7.95 -3.98
CA VAL A 404 -26.21 -9.10 -4.45
C VAL A 404 -24.83 -8.98 -3.85
N ALA A 405 -24.25 -10.07 -3.39
CA ALA A 405 -22.90 -10.07 -2.87
C ALA A 405 -21.90 -9.53 -3.92
N ALA A 406 -21.11 -8.56 -3.54
CA ALA A 406 -20.03 -8.03 -4.36
C ALA A 406 -18.69 -8.22 -3.63
N GLN A 407 -17.60 -8.23 -4.37
CA GLN A 407 -16.27 -8.49 -3.83
C GLN A 407 -15.22 -7.62 -4.51
N THR A 408 -14.00 -7.58 -3.96
CA THR A 408 -12.91 -6.91 -4.65
C THR A 408 -12.51 -7.68 -5.91
N ILE A 409 -11.98 -6.98 -6.91
CA ILE A 409 -11.47 -7.63 -8.14
C ILE A 409 -10.43 -8.71 -7.81
N HIS A 410 -9.55 -8.44 -6.84
CA HIS A 410 -8.55 -9.42 -6.40
C HIS A 410 -9.18 -10.70 -5.84
N ARG A 411 -10.26 -10.57 -5.07
CA ARG A 411 -11.02 -11.72 -4.54
C ARG A 411 -11.80 -12.45 -5.65
N LEU A 412 -12.39 -11.70 -6.59
CA LEU A 412 -13.06 -12.28 -7.75
C LEU A 412 -12.10 -13.14 -8.58
N LEU A 413 -10.86 -12.68 -8.75
CA LEU A 413 -9.83 -13.41 -9.49
C LEU A 413 -9.14 -14.51 -8.67
N GLY A 414 -9.40 -14.62 -7.35
CA GLY A 414 -8.79 -15.60 -6.46
C GLY A 414 -7.27 -15.39 -6.33
N MET A 415 -6.87 -14.27 -5.69
CA MET A 415 -5.47 -13.96 -5.48
C MET A 415 -4.87 -14.87 -4.40
N GLU A 416 -3.91 -15.70 -4.79
CA GLU A 416 -3.16 -16.58 -3.90
C GLU A 416 -1.67 -16.54 -4.25
N GLY A 417 -0.80 -16.30 -3.25
CA GLY A 417 0.65 -16.30 -3.45
C GLY A 417 1.13 -15.33 -4.55
N GLY A 418 0.46 -14.18 -4.73
CA GLY A 418 0.80 -13.19 -5.75
C GLY A 418 0.33 -13.53 -7.16
N LYS A 419 -0.43 -14.62 -7.36
CA LYS A 419 -0.97 -15.03 -8.65
C LYS A 419 -2.50 -15.10 -8.62
N PHE A 420 -3.13 -14.82 -9.76
CA PHE A 420 -4.57 -14.95 -9.92
C PHE A 420 -4.94 -16.39 -10.35
N LYS A 421 -5.87 -17.00 -9.62
CA LYS A 421 -6.43 -18.32 -9.95
C LYS A 421 -7.23 -18.28 -11.24
N HIS A 422 -8.09 -17.23 -11.38
CA HIS A 422 -8.86 -17.02 -12.60
C HIS A 422 -8.09 -16.18 -13.60
N ASN A 423 -8.01 -16.68 -14.82
CA ASN A 423 -7.28 -16.12 -15.97
C ASN A 423 -7.85 -16.68 -17.28
N GLU A 424 -7.18 -16.49 -18.40
CA GLU A 424 -7.61 -16.99 -19.71
C GLU A 424 -7.75 -18.52 -19.84
N TYR A 425 -7.01 -19.29 -19.00
CA TYR A 425 -7.06 -20.75 -18.98
C TYR A 425 -8.03 -21.30 -17.93
N ASN A 426 -8.43 -20.47 -16.98
CA ASN A 426 -9.38 -20.81 -15.93
C ASN A 426 -10.34 -19.62 -15.74
N ALA A 427 -11.30 -19.50 -16.64
CA ALA A 427 -12.24 -18.38 -16.66
C ALA A 427 -13.14 -18.33 -15.44
N LEU A 428 -13.72 -17.15 -15.17
CA LEU A 428 -14.71 -16.95 -14.11
C LEU A 428 -15.98 -17.78 -14.36
N PRO A 429 -16.55 -18.42 -13.34
CA PRO A 429 -17.76 -19.24 -13.47
C PRO A 429 -19.03 -18.37 -13.50
N CYS A 430 -19.11 -17.39 -14.40
CA CYS A 430 -20.22 -16.43 -14.45
C CYS A 430 -20.60 -16.09 -15.90
N LYS A 431 -21.82 -15.59 -16.08
CA LYS A 431 -22.37 -15.17 -17.38
C LYS A 431 -22.50 -13.65 -17.53
N PHE A 432 -22.38 -12.93 -16.43
CA PHE A 432 -22.49 -11.48 -16.39
C PHE A 432 -21.56 -10.94 -15.32
N VAL A 433 -20.73 -9.98 -15.67
CA VAL A 433 -19.76 -9.34 -14.79
C VAL A 433 -20.01 -7.84 -14.79
N VAL A 434 -20.03 -7.23 -13.62
CA VAL A 434 -20.04 -5.76 -13.49
C VAL A 434 -18.84 -5.34 -12.66
N ILE A 435 -18.06 -4.41 -13.19
CA ILE A 435 -16.96 -3.78 -12.50
C ILE A 435 -17.34 -2.32 -12.23
N ASP A 436 -17.55 -1.98 -10.97
CA ASP A 436 -17.77 -0.60 -10.56
C ASP A 436 -16.46 0.10 -10.20
N GLU A 437 -16.49 1.44 -10.12
CA GLU A 437 -15.31 2.31 -9.93
C GLU A 437 -14.19 2.00 -10.94
N ALA A 438 -14.58 1.75 -12.21
CA ALA A 438 -13.66 1.33 -13.28
C ALA A 438 -12.60 2.39 -13.63
N SER A 439 -12.75 3.66 -13.20
CA SER A 439 -11.73 4.71 -13.30
C SER A 439 -10.45 4.36 -12.54
N MET A 440 -10.56 3.52 -11.51
CA MET A 440 -9.42 3.06 -10.70
C MET A 440 -8.69 1.84 -11.29
N LEU A 441 -9.14 1.29 -12.42
CA LEU A 441 -8.47 0.17 -13.09
C LEU A 441 -7.19 0.64 -13.77
N ASP A 442 -6.05 0.14 -13.33
CA ASP A 442 -4.82 0.24 -14.09
C ASP A 442 -4.73 -0.80 -15.21
N THR A 443 -3.75 -0.65 -16.10
CA THR A 443 -3.56 -1.53 -17.24
C THR A 443 -3.35 -3.00 -16.84
N LYS A 444 -2.58 -3.29 -15.80
CA LYS A 444 -2.27 -4.67 -15.38
C LYS A 444 -3.49 -5.37 -14.79
N LEU A 445 -4.23 -4.67 -13.90
CA LEU A 445 -5.44 -5.21 -13.29
C LEU A 445 -6.57 -5.38 -14.30
N ALA A 446 -6.74 -4.43 -15.22
CA ALA A 446 -7.70 -4.55 -16.31
C ALA A 446 -7.39 -5.75 -17.23
N ALA A 447 -6.11 -5.94 -17.60
CA ALA A 447 -5.69 -7.09 -18.38
C ALA A 447 -6.00 -8.42 -17.67
N ALA A 448 -5.77 -8.48 -16.36
CA ALA A 448 -6.07 -9.67 -15.57
C ALA A 448 -7.58 -9.98 -15.55
N VAL A 449 -8.43 -8.98 -15.22
CA VAL A 449 -9.87 -9.22 -15.10
C VAL A 449 -10.52 -9.51 -16.44
N PHE A 450 -10.15 -8.78 -17.53
CA PHE A 450 -10.77 -9.00 -18.83
C PHE A 450 -10.39 -10.34 -19.46
N SER A 451 -9.16 -10.80 -19.19
CA SER A 451 -8.75 -12.13 -19.64
C SER A 451 -9.49 -13.27 -18.94
N ALA A 452 -9.89 -13.07 -17.69
CA ALA A 452 -10.62 -14.06 -16.90
C ALA A 452 -12.13 -14.11 -17.21
N VAL A 453 -12.69 -13.11 -17.91
CA VAL A 453 -14.10 -13.13 -18.34
C VAL A 453 -14.28 -14.18 -19.41
N PRO A 454 -15.23 -15.15 -19.25
CA PRO A 454 -15.45 -16.21 -20.21
C PRO A 454 -16.04 -15.70 -21.53
N ASP A 455 -15.86 -16.48 -22.59
CA ASP A 455 -16.47 -16.22 -23.90
C ASP A 455 -17.98 -16.17 -23.76
N GLY A 456 -18.58 -15.14 -24.35
CA GLY A 456 -20.03 -14.95 -24.34
C GLY A 456 -20.63 -14.45 -23.04
N ALA A 457 -19.85 -14.28 -21.97
CA ALA A 457 -20.31 -13.53 -20.80
C ALA A 457 -20.41 -12.04 -21.13
N HIS A 458 -21.34 -11.35 -20.45
CA HIS A 458 -21.45 -9.91 -20.57
C HIS A 458 -20.54 -9.24 -19.54
N LEU A 459 -19.82 -8.20 -19.95
CA LEU A 459 -18.96 -7.37 -19.09
C LEU A 459 -19.45 -5.91 -19.16
N VAL A 460 -19.78 -5.35 -18.02
CA VAL A 460 -20.18 -3.94 -17.88
C VAL A 460 -19.18 -3.23 -17.00
N LEU A 461 -18.61 -2.16 -17.53
CA LEU A 461 -17.79 -1.24 -16.74
C LEU A 461 -18.64 -0.05 -16.30
N VAL A 462 -18.61 0.26 -15.02
CA VAL A 462 -19.27 1.42 -14.43
C VAL A 462 -18.21 2.31 -13.79
N GLY A 463 -18.24 3.62 -14.06
CA GLY A 463 -17.24 4.53 -13.48
C GLY A 463 -17.48 5.98 -13.85
N ASP A 464 -16.55 6.81 -13.41
CA ASP A 464 -16.55 8.25 -13.66
C ASP A 464 -15.16 8.65 -14.20
N THR A 465 -15.11 9.07 -15.47
CA THR A 465 -13.86 9.44 -16.15
C THR A 465 -13.21 10.72 -15.63
N ASP A 466 -13.97 11.53 -14.90
CA ASP A 466 -13.55 12.84 -14.43
C ASP A 466 -12.95 12.78 -13.01
N GLN A 467 -13.15 11.66 -12.31
CA GLN A 467 -12.47 11.36 -11.05
C GLN A 467 -10.98 11.10 -11.25
N LEU A 468 -10.27 10.96 -10.12
CA LEU A 468 -8.86 10.55 -10.13
C LEU A 468 -8.70 9.22 -10.88
N PRO A 469 -7.72 9.12 -11.78
CA PRO A 469 -7.40 7.88 -12.47
C PRO A 469 -6.80 6.86 -11.49
N SER A 470 -6.51 5.65 -12.01
CA SER A 470 -5.81 4.58 -11.28
C SER A 470 -4.47 5.07 -10.69
N VAL A 471 -4.05 4.49 -9.57
CA VAL A 471 -2.70 4.74 -9.03
C VAL A 471 -1.65 4.15 -9.96
N GLY A 472 -1.87 2.94 -10.49
CA GLY A 472 -1.00 2.31 -11.48
C GLY A 472 -1.11 2.92 -12.87
N ALA A 473 -0.19 2.52 -13.76
CA ALA A 473 -0.08 3.03 -15.12
C ALA A 473 -1.30 2.71 -15.99
N GLY A 474 -1.66 3.67 -16.83
CA GLY A 474 -2.76 3.57 -17.80
C GLY A 474 -3.98 4.42 -17.46
N ASN A 475 -4.90 4.49 -18.41
CA ASN A 475 -6.17 5.20 -18.29
C ASN A 475 -7.27 4.39 -19.00
N VAL A 476 -7.42 3.15 -18.57
CA VAL A 476 -8.17 2.11 -19.30
C VAL A 476 -9.60 2.53 -19.63
N LEU A 477 -10.34 3.05 -18.64
CA LEU A 477 -11.73 3.48 -18.88
C LEU A 477 -11.82 4.60 -19.92
N LYS A 478 -10.96 5.60 -19.81
CA LYS A 478 -10.92 6.74 -20.73
C LYS A 478 -10.48 6.31 -22.13
N ASP A 479 -9.49 5.43 -22.24
CA ASP A 479 -9.00 4.90 -23.51
C ASP A 479 -10.09 4.09 -24.24
N ILE A 480 -10.82 3.23 -23.50
CA ILE A 480 -11.95 2.47 -24.05
C ILE A 480 -13.05 3.40 -24.58
N ILE A 481 -13.45 4.40 -23.79
CA ILE A 481 -14.46 5.37 -24.19
C ILE A 481 -13.99 6.18 -25.41
N SER A 482 -12.74 6.64 -25.38
CA SER A 482 -12.18 7.50 -26.44
C SER A 482 -11.88 6.75 -27.74
N SER A 483 -11.82 5.41 -27.71
CA SER A 483 -11.67 4.59 -28.92
C SER A 483 -12.91 4.60 -29.81
N GLY A 484 -14.09 4.92 -29.26
CA GLY A 484 -15.37 4.93 -29.99
C GLY A 484 -15.84 3.56 -30.48
N ARG A 485 -15.20 2.45 -30.07
CA ARG A 485 -15.46 1.10 -30.58
C ARG A 485 -16.55 0.34 -29.83
N PHE A 486 -16.92 0.80 -28.66
CA PHE A 486 -17.82 0.08 -27.76
C PHE A 486 -19.01 0.95 -27.36
N PRO A 487 -20.18 0.36 -27.04
CA PRO A 487 -21.32 1.08 -26.51
C PRO A 487 -20.98 1.79 -25.19
N VAL A 488 -21.18 3.10 -25.16
CA VAL A 488 -20.96 3.95 -23.99
C VAL A 488 -22.25 4.71 -23.71
N THR A 489 -22.77 4.59 -22.50
CA THR A 489 -23.87 5.42 -22.02
C THR A 489 -23.36 6.43 -21.02
N ARG A 490 -23.53 7.72 -21.34
CA ARG A 490 -23.20 8.85 -20.43
C ARG A 490 -24.44 9.26 -19.67
N LEU A 491 -24.32 9.30 -18.34
CA LEU A 491 -25.38 9.75 -17.43
C LEU A 491 -25.10 11.19 -17.03
N GLU A 492 -25.89 12.11 -17.56
CA GLU A 492 -25.69 13.55 -17.33
C GLU A 492 -26.63 14.11 -16.25
N ARG A 493 -27.83 13.50 -16.11
CA ARG A 493 -28.82 13.96 -15.16
C ARG A 493 -28.49 13.52 -13.74
N ILE A 494 -28.46 14.49 -12.80
CA ILE A 494 -28.14 14.26 -11.40
C ILE A 494 -29.45 14.17 -10.61
N PHE A 495 -29.64 13.09 -9.87
CA PHE A 495 -30.83 12.83 -9.04
C PHE A 495 -30.60 13.07 -7.56
N ARG A 496 -29.34 13.22 -7.16
CA ARG A 496 -28.94 13.43 -5.77
C ARG A 496 -28.94 14.92 -5.45
N GLN A 497 -29.53 15.32 -4.31
CA GLN A 497 -29.57 16.70 -3.78
C GLN A 497 -30.28 17.73 -4.67
N GLY A 498 -30.94 17.33 -5.76
CA GLY A 498 -31.52 18.23 -6.74
C GLY A 498 -30.49 18.92 -7.65
N GLU A 499 -30.92 19.39 -8.82
CA GLU A 499 -30.06 20.06 -9.80
C GLU A 499 -29.47 21.41 -9.31
N ARG A 500 -29.93 21.90 -8.16
CA ARG A 500 -29.51 23.20 -7.57
C ARG A 500 -28.54 23.06 -6.39
N SER A 501 -28.04 21.85 -6.07
CA SER A 501 -27.05 21.72 -5.00
C SER A 501 -25.75 22.46 -5.34
N GLY A 502 -25.23 23.24 -4.40
CA GLY A 502 -23.98 23.97 -4.54
C GLY A 502 -22.78 23.03 -4.84
N ILE A 503 -22.77 21.81 -4.28
CA ILE A 503 -21.74 20.79 -4.56
C ILE A 503 -21.77 20.39 -6.03
N VAL A 504 -22.96 20.16 -6.58
CA VAL A 504 -23.14 19.78 -7.99
C VAL A 504 -22.71 20.90 -8.94
N LEU A 505 -23.14 22.13 -8.65
CA LEU A 505 -22.79 23.30 -9.46
C LEU A 505 -21.28 23.56 -9.44
N ALA A 506 -20.65 23.49 -8.26
CA ALA A 506 -19.21 23.66 -8.13
C ALA A 506 -18.44 22.51 -8.83
N ALA A 507 -18.89 21.26 -8.70
CA ALA A 507 -18.28 20.12 -9.40
C ALA A 507 -18.34 20.29 -10.93
N ARG A 508 -19.47 20.75 -11.47
CA ARG A 508 -19.63 21.03 -12.90
C ARG A 508 -18.71 22.17 -13.35
N ALA A 509 -18.65 23.27 -12.57
CA ALA A 509 -17.75 24.39 -12.86
C ALA A 509 -16.27 23.93 -12.91
N ILE A 510 -15.86 23.07 -11.97
CA ILE A 510 -14.52 22.47 -11.98
C ILE A 510 -14.26 21.72 -13.28
N LEU A 511 -15.20 20.87 -13.74
CA LEU A 511 -15.03 20.10 -14.97
C LEU A 511 -14.95 21.01 -16.22
N GLU A 512 -15.71 22.06 -16.25
CA GLU A 512 -15.68 23.09 -17.30
C GLU A 512 -14.41 23.97 -17.26
N GLY A 513 -13.59 23.86 -16.19
CA GLY A 513 -12.43 24.74 -15.97
C GLY A 513 -12.80 26.17 -15.59
N ARG A 514 -14.03 26.37 -15.13
CA ARG A 514 -14.55 27.67 -14.72
C ARG A 514 -14.33 27.90 -13.23
N ASP A 515 -13.70 29.01 -12.89
CA ASP A 515 -13.57 29.44 -11.51
C ASP A 515 -14.93 29.83 -10.94
N SER A 516 -15.37 29.14 -9.91
CA SER A 516 -16.68 29.35 -9.26
C SER A 516 -16.59 29.97 -7.87
N LEU A 517 -15.46 30.56 -7.50
CA LEU A 517 -15.30 31.20 -6.18
C LEU A 517 -16.33 32.34 -5.93
N ALA A 518 -16.85 32.97 -6.98
CA ALA A 518 -17.90 33.95 -6.85
C ALA A 518 -19.21 33.35 -6.29
N ASP A 519 -19.49 32.07 -6.53
CA ASP A 519 -20.69 31.39 -6.06
C ASP A 519 -20.59 31.03 -4.54
N PHE A 520 -19.37 30.90 -4.00
CA PHE A 520 -19.07 30.65 -2.58
C PHE A 520 -17.80 31.45 -2.19
N PRO A 521 -17.92 32.77 -2.01
CA PRO A 521 -16.79 33.64 -1.77
C PRO A 521 -16.04 33.25 -0.49
N PRO A 522 -14.70 33.40 -0.48
CA PRO A 522 -13.90 33.15 0.70
C PRO A 522 -14.34 34.00 1.90
N CYS A 523 -14.51 33.38 3.06
CA CYS A 523 -14.92 34.05 4.29
C CYS A 523 -14.09 33.55 5.49
N ALA A 524 -14.17 34.25 6.61
CA ALA A 524 -13.65 33.74 7.86
C ALA A 524 -14.51 32.55 8.35
N LEU A 525 -13.94 31.70 9.19
CA LEU A 525 -14.65 30.52 9.70
C LEU A 525 -15.93 30.89 10.47
N GLU A 526 -15.88 31.98 11.19
CA GLU A 526 -16.99 32.51 11.99
C GLU A 526 -18.17 32.99 11.12
N ASP A 527 -17.87 33.46 9.91
CA ASP A 527 -18.82 34.01 8.95
C ASP A 527 -19.36 32.94 7.97
N ALA A 528 -18.98 31.67 8.15
CA ALA A 528 -19.42 30.59 7.29
C ALA A 528 -20.96 30.44 7.32
N ASP A 529 -21.57 30.49 6.14
CA ASP A 529 -23.01 30.28 5.99
C ASP A 529 -23.33 28.78 5.98
N LEU A 530 -23.78 28.27 7.13
CA LEU A 530 -24.09 26.85 7.31
C LEU A 530 -25.37 26.40 6.55
N SER A 531 -26.11 27.29 5.94
CA SER A 531 -27.22 26.93 5.05
C SER A 531 -26.71 26.44 3.69
N ARG A 532 -25.55 26.94 3.24
CA ARG A 532 -24.92 26.55 1.96
C ARG A 532 -24.32 25.18 2.00
N ASP A 533 -24.33 24.48 0.87
CA ASP A 533 -23.69 23.16 0.69
C ASP A 533 -22.16 23.28 0.60
N VAL A 534 -21.65 24.38 0.02
CA VAL A 534 -20.23 24.64 -0.19
C VAL A 534 -19.86 25.96 0.49
N ASN A 535 -18.80 25.90 1.30
CA ASN A 535 -18.19 27.06 1.95
C ASN A 535 -16.69 27.09 1.67
N PHE A 536 -16.14 28.25 1.37
CA PHE A 536 -14.71 28.47 1.27
C PHE A 536 -14.22 29.28 2.47
N ILE A 537 -13.42 28.65 3.31
CA ILE A 537 -12.82 29.29 4.49
C ILE A 537 -11.43 29.76 4.14
N PHE A 538 -11.20 31.06 4.25
CA PHE A 538 -9.91 31.66 3.93
C PHE A 538 -8.83 31.26 4.96
N ALA A 539 -7.70 30.78 4.46
CA ALA A 539 -6.49 30.53 5.23
C ALA A 539 -5.28 30.57 4.30
N ASP A 540 -4.38 31.49 4.51
CA ASP A 540 -3.21 31.76 3.65
C ASP A 540 -1.95 30.99 4.08
N THR A 541 -1.92 30.52 5.33
CA THR A 541 -0.78 29.78 5.89
C THR A 541 -1.16 28.34 6.28
N PRO A 542 -0.20 27.41 6.26
CA PRO A 542 -0.44 26.03 6.68
C PRO A 542 -0.98 25.92 8.11
N GLU A 543 -0.48 26.75 9.01
CA GLU A 543 -0.88 26.78 10.43
C GLU A 543 -2.30 27.32 10.60
N ALA A 544 -2.68 28.40 9.86
CA ALA A 544 -4.03 28.94 9.86
C ALA A 544 -5.02 27.92 9.30
N CYS A 545 -4.66 27.26 8.20
CA CYS A 545 -5.45 26.19 7.59
C CYS A 545 -5.66 25.03 8.58
N THR A 546 -4.59 24.58 9.25
CA THR A 546 -4.69 23.51 10.24
C THR A 546 -5.60 23.90 11.40
N ARG A 547 -5.45 25.10 11.96
CA ARG A 547 -6.34 25.59 13.04
C ARG A 547 -7.80 25.63 12.60
N ALA A 548 -8.10 26.16 11.40
CA ALA A 548 -9.45 26.21 10.87
C ALA A 548 -10.04 24.81 10.65
N CYS A 549 -9.27 23.90 10.07
CA CYS A 549 -9.68 22.51 9.87
C CYS A 549 -9.98 21.79 11.21
N VAL A 550 -9.11 21.94 12.20
CA VAL A 550 -9.33 21.35 13.54
C VAL A 550 -10.58 21.92 14.20
N ARG A 551 -10.82 23.24 14.11
CA ARG A 551 -12.03 23.87 14.63
C ARG A 551 -13.31 23.39 13.93
N LEU A 552 -13.28 23.21 12.61
CA LEU A 552 -14.39 22.63 11.85
C LEU A 552 -14.70 21.19 12.30
N MET A 553 -13.68 20.38 12.51
CA MET A 553 -13.81 19.00 12.96
C MET A 553 -14.12 18.89 14.46
N SER A 554 -13.96 19.95 15.25
CA SER A 554 -14.21 19.92 16.68
C SER A 554 -15.70 19.97 17.03
N GLY A 555 -16.06 19.43 18.21
CA GLY A 555 -17.43 19.19 18.64
C GLY A 555 -18.34 20.44 18.63
N GLY A 556 -17.80 21.64 18.90
CA GLY A 556 -18.59 22.89 18.88
C GLY A 556 -19.12 23.26 17.49
N PHE A 557 -18.30 23.14 16.44
CA PHE A 557 -18.71 23.43 15.07
C PHE A 557 -19.50 22.26 14.45
N ALA A 558 -19.04 21.05 14.67
CA ALA A 558 -19.73 19.83 14.23
C ALA A 558 -21.16 19.76 14.83
N GLY A 559 -21.33 20.14 16.10
CA GLY A 559 -22.65 20.23 16.73
C GLY A 559 -23.59 21.22 16.05
N ARG A 560 -23.09 22.38 15.58
CA ARG A 560 -23.89 23.34 14.80
C ARG A 560 -24.33 22.76 13.44
N LEU A 561 -23.56 21.83 12.88
CA LEU A 561 -23.90 21.12 11.65
C LEU A 561 -24.84 19.93 11.88
N GLY A 562 -25.11 19.54 13.13
CA GLY A 562 -25.80 18.30 13.45
C GLY A 562 -25.06 17.08 12.94
N ALA A 563 -23.72 17.09 13.04
CA ALA A 563 -22.84 16.05 12.50
C ALA A 563 -21.95 15.48 13.62
N ASP A 564 -21.76 14.15 13.63
CA ASP A 564 -20.74 13.50 14.48
C ASP A 564 -19.37 13.68 13.83
N PRO A 565 -18.38 14.27 14.53
CA PRO A 565 -17.03 14.49 13.97
C PRO A 565 -16.33 13.20 13.50
N ILE A 566 -16.66 12.06 14.09
CA ILE A 566 -16.03 10.77 13.80
C ILE A 566 -16.80 10.04 12.69
N ALA A 567 -18.14 9.93 12.82
CA ALA A 567 -18.95 9.18 11.87
C ALA A 567 -19.28 9.97 10.59
N ASP A 568 -19.62 11.25 10.71
CA ASP A 568 -20.17 12.03 9.61
C ASP A 568 -19.17 12.95 8.90
N MET A 569 -18.05 13.27 9.57
CA MET A 569 -17.07 14.22 9.02
C MET A 569 -15.78 13.51 8.59
N GLN A 570 -15.22 13.98 7.47
CA GLN A 570 -13.93 13.50 6.98
C GLN A 570 -13.08 14.62 6.43
N LEU A 571 -11.83 14.72 6.92
CA LEU A 571 -10.85 15.59 6.33
C LEU A 571 -10.12 14.86 5.18
N LEU A 572 -10.12 15.48 4.00
CA LEU A 572 -9.51 14.95 2.78
C LEU A 572 -8.35 15.84 2.36
N ALA A 573 -7.12 15.44 2.65
CA ALA A 573 -5.94 16.26 2.35
C ALA A 573 -5.17 15.74 1.12
N PRO A 574 -4.55 16.64 0.33
CA PRO A 574 -3.78 16.23 -0.85
C PRO A 574 -2.40 15.63 -0.52
N MET A 575 -1.81 15.94 0.63
CA MET A 575 -0.43 15.55 0.98
C MET A 575 -0.34 14.88 2.34
N HIS A 576 0.67 13.99 2.50
CA HIS A 576 0.90 13.25 3.75
C HIS A 576 1.67 14.06 4.79
N LYS A 577 2.74 14.75 4.39
CA LYS A 577 3.68 15.45 5.27
C LYS A 577 3.49 16.97 5.27
N GLY A 578 4.07 17.63 6.25
CA GLY A 578 4.02 19.09 6.40
C GLY A 578 2.96 19.56 7.40
N ALA A 579 2.94 20.86 7.70
CA ALA A 579 2.03 21.45 8.67
C ALA A 579 0.55 21.29 8.29
N ALA A 580 0.21 21.33 7.00
CA ALA A 580 -1.12 21.00 6.46
C ALA A 580 -1.13 19.62 5.77
N GLY A 581 -0.44 18.64 6.34
CA GLY A 581 -0.41 17.26 5.90
C GLY A 581 -1.26 16.32 6.77
N ILE A 582 -1.58 15.15 6.23
CA ILE A 582 -2.42 14.13 6.86
C ILE A 582 -1.90 13.74 8.25
N GLU A 583 -0.59 13.57 8.40
CA GLU A 583 0.02 13.19 9.68
C GLU A 583 -0.25 14.24 10.76
N ASN A 584 -0.03 15.52 10.45
CA ASN A 584 -0.27 16.62 11.38
C ASN A 584 -1.77 16.83 11.65
N PHE A 585 -2.63 16.70 10.64
CA PHE A 585 -4.08 16.78 10.85
C PHE A 585 -4.58 15.66 11.76
N ASN A 586 -4.13 14.42 11.58
CA ASN A 586 -4.52 13.32 12.45
C ASN A 586 -4.10 13.57 13.89
N ALA A 587 -2.86 14.02 14.13
CA ALA A 587 -2.38 14.33 15.47
C ALA A 587 -3.19 15.49 16.12
N SER A 588 -3.42 16.58 15.35
CA SER A 588 -4.10 17.77 15.87
C SER A 588 -5.58 17.53 16.11
N ILE A 589 -6.27 16.82 15.21
CA ILE A 589 -7.70 16.50 15.37
C ILE A 589 -7.89 15.50 16.51
N LYS A 590 -7.02 14.48 16.62
CA LYS A 590 -7.06 13.56 17.77
C LYS A 590 -6.91 14.31 19.08
N ALA A 591 -5.93 15.21 19.19
CA ALA A 591 -5.73 16.01 20.39
C ALA A 591 -6.95 16.84 20.77
N ALA A 592 -7.73 17.32 19.78
CA ALA A 592 -8.93 18.10 19.99
C ALA A 592 -10.18 17.25 20.32
N LEU A 593 -10.35 16.10 19.66
CA LEU A 593 -11.54 15.25 19.81
C LEU A 593 -11.39 14.14 20.86
N ASN A 594 -10.21 13.56 20.96
CA ASN A 594 -9.94 12.43 21.85
C ASN A 594 -8.54 12.57 22.49
N PRO A 595 -8.37 13.49 23.46
CA PRO A 595 -7.08 13.77 24.11
C PRO A 595 -6.58 12.64 25.00
N ARG A 596 -7.20 11.48 24.98
CA ARG A 596 -6.81 10.32 25.79
C ARG A 596 -5.42 9.83 25.41
N THR A 597 -4.65 9.40 26.43
CA THR A 597 -3.30 8.84 26.29
C THR A 597 -3.18 7.44 26.90
N ASP A 598 -4.27 6.93 27.48
CA ASP A 598 -4.40 5.66 28.18
C ASP A 598 -4.67 4.46 27.23
N GLY A 599 -4.38 4.63 25.95
CA GLY A 599 -4.57 3.64 24.92
C GLY A 599 -3.39 2.70 24.72
N MET A 600 -3.55 1.78 23.78
CA MET A 600 -2.52 0.85 23.36
C MET A 600 -1.44 1.55 22.52
N ARG A 601 -0.19 1.41 22.91
CA ARG A 601 0.97 1.97 22.19
C ARG A 601 1.54 0.95 21.21
N TRP A 602 1.65 1.35 19.94
CA TRP A 602 2.27 0.55 18.90
C TRP A 602 3.01 1.44 17.89
N ALA A 603 4.28 1.14 17.63
CA ALA A 603 5.11 1.84 16.63
C ALA A 603 5.01 3.39 16.67
N GLY A 604 4.99 3.97 17.85
CA GLY A 604 4.90 5.42 18.07
C GLY A 604 3.48 6.00 18.02
N THR A 605 2.47 5.22 17.68
CA THR A 605 1.05 5.61 17.68
C THR A 605 0.36 5.10 18.95
N VAL A 606 -0.53 5.91 19.52
CA VAL A 606 -1.38 5.49 20.63
C VAL A 606 -2.80 5.34 20.12
N PHE A 607 -3.37 4.13 20.25
CA PHE A 607 -4.75 3.81 19.91
C PHE A 607 -5.61 3.84 21.16
N CYS A 608 -6.48 4.83 21.27
CA CYS A 608 -7.38 5.01 22.41
C CYS A 608 -8.82 4.67 22.05
N VAL A 609 -9.61 4.29 23.06
CA VAL A 609 -11.06 4.13 22.87
C VAL A 609 -11.65 5.42 22.30
N GLY A 610 -12.44 5.30 21.24
CA GLY A 610 -13.02 6.41 20.51
C GLY A 610 -12.22 6.86 19.28
N ASP A 611 -10.97 6.41 19.09
CA ASP A 611 -10.18 6.79 17.93
C ASP A 611 -10.79 6.27 16.62
N LYS A 612 -10.74 7.11 15.58
CA LYS A 612 -11.05 6.74 14.20
C LYS A 612 -9.80 6.14 13.56
N ILE A 613 -9.91 4.94 13.06
CA ILE A 613 -8.81 4.19 12.44
C ILE A 613 -9.18 3.72 11.04
N MET A 614 -8.16 3.42 10.22
CA MET A 614 -8.34 2.88 8.87
C MET A 614 -7.32 1.78 8.62
N GLN A 615 -7.76 0.69 8.03
CA GLN A 615 -6.93 -0.39 7.50
C GLN A 615 -6.14 0.11 6.28
N THR A 616 -4.85 -0.23 6.19
CA THR A 616 -3.97 0.20 5.09
C THR A 616 -3.59 -0.91 4.12
N ARG A 617 -3.90 -2.17 4.48
CA ARG A 617 -3.70 -3.37 3.66
C ARG A 617 -4.92 -4.27 3.78
N ASN A 618 -5.12 -5.17 2.80
CA ASN A 618 -6.16 -6.18 2.92
C ASN A 618 -5.75 -7.24 3.93
N ASN A 619 -6.62 -7.53 4.90
CA ASN A 619 -6.47 -8.64 5.81
C ASN A 619 -7.72 -9.54 5.67
N TYR A 620 -7.52 -10.67 5.00
CA TYR A 620 -8.60 -11.62 4.70
C TYR A 620 -8.98 -12.51 5.89
N ASP A 621 -8.10 -12.62 6.89
CA ASP A 621 -8.33 -13.46 8.07
C ASP A 621 -9.36 -12.83 9.01
N ILE A 622 -9.34 -11.51 9.13
CA ILE A 622 -10.28 -10.72 9.92
C ILE A 622 -11.36 -10.04 9.08
N ASP A 623 -11.36 -10.27 7.76
CA ASP A 623 -12.28 -9.68 6.77
C ASP A 623 -12.35 -8.14 6.86
N VAL A 624 -11.18 -7.48 6.98
CA VAL A 624 -11.01 -6.01 6.97
C VAL A 624 -10.07 -5.63 5.83
N PHE A 625 -10.50 -4.70 4.98
CA PHE A 625 -9.82 -4.39 3.73
C PHE A 625 -9.18 -3.00 3.75
N ASN A 626 -8.24 -2.79 2.83
CA ASN A 626 -7.60 -1.49 2.64
C ASN A 626 -8.65 -0.39 2.39
N GLY A 627 -8.65 0.63 3.24
CA GLY A 627 -9.59 1.73 3.20
C GLY A 627 -10.79 1.58 4.16
N ASP A 628 -11.00 0.40 4.76
CA ASP A 628 -12.04 0.22 5.76
C ASP A 628 -11.74 1.07 6.99
N MET A 629 -12.76 1.80 7.44
CA MET A 629 -12.68 2.66 8.61
C MET A 629 -13.43 2.05 9.78
N GLY A 630 -12.83 2.15 10.95
CA GLY A 630 -13.44 1.69 12.19
C GLY A 630 -13.23 2.68 13.33
N ARG A 631 -13.95 2.45 14.41
CA ARG A 631 -13.80 3.17 15.67
C ARG A 631 -13.35 2.22 16.76
N VAL A 632 -12.30 2.58 17.48
CA VAL A 632 -11.83 1.78 18.62
C VAL A 632 -12.88 1.81 19.71
N VAL A 633 -13.41 0.64 20.09
CA VAL A 633 -14.45 0.51 21.13
C VAL A 633 -13.88 0.03 22.46
N ARG A 634 -12.78 -0.75 22.44
CA ARG A 634 -12.16 -1.28 23.66
C ARG A 634 -10.65 -1.50 23.44
N VAL A 635 -9.88 -1.29 24.48
CA VAL A 635 -8.46 -1.69 24.57
C VAL A 635 -8.40 -2.87 25.54
N GLU A 636 -7.77 -3.98 25.14
CA GLU A 636 -7.68 -5.16 25.99
C GLU A 636 -6.72 -4.96 27.16
N GLY A 637 -7.16 -5.35 28.36
CA GLY A 637 -6.47 -5.04 29.63
C GLY A 637 -5.09 -5.69 29.76
N ASP A 638 -4.84 -6.81 29.08
CA ASP A 638 -3.54 -7.49 28.98
C ASP A 638 -2.61 -6.88 27.92
N ASN A 639 -3.04 -5.80 27.30
CA ASN A 639 -2.31 -5.13 26.23
C ASN A 639 -2.02 -6.04 25.01
N SER A 640 -2.91 -7.03 24.74
CA SER A 640 -2.82 -7.98 23.62
C SER A 640 -3.27 -7.36 22.30
N GLY A 641 -4.22 -6.41 22.34
CA GLY A 641 -4.81 -5.79 21.17
C GLY A 641 -5.86 -4.74 21.51
N ILE A 642 -6.59 -4.35 20.47
CA ILE A 642 -7.75 -3.48 20.58
C ILE A 642 -8.95 -4.14 19.91
N VAL A 643 -10.16 -3.77 20.29
CA VAL A 643 -11.39 -4.09 19.55
C VAL A 643 -11.87 -2.82 18.87
N ALA A 644 -12.14 -2.92 17.57
CA ALA A 644 -12.68 -1.82 16.79
C ALA A 644 -13.98 -2.23 16.09
N ASP A 645 -14.92 -1.30 16.02
CA ASP A 645 -16.18 -1.45 15.30
C ASP A 645 -16.01 -0.96 13.86
N PHE A 646 -16.29 -1.83 12.91
CA PHE A 646 -16.33 -1.57 11.46
C PHE A 646 -17.78 -1.73 10.99
N ASP A 647 -18.51 -0.61 10.86
CA ASP A 647 -19.89 -0.55 10.40
C ASP A 647 -20.84 -1.52 11.15
N GLY A 648 -20.73 -1.58 12.48
CA GLY A 648 -21.54 -2.44 13.36
C GLY A 648 -20.97 -3.85 13.60
N ARG A 649 -19.78 -4.15 13.08
CA ARG A 649 -19.07 -5.40 13.31
C ARG A 649 -17.83 -5.16 14.17
N GLU A 650 -17.83 -5.65 15.39
CA GLU A 650 -16.66 -5.61 16.27
C GLU A 650 -15.62 -6.63 15.82
N VAL A 651 -14.38 -6.18 15.65
CA VAL A 651 -13.23 -7.00 15.24
C VAL A 651 -12.11 -6.82 16.25
N PHE A 652 -11.56 -7.93 16.72
CA PHE A 652 -10.34 -7.92 17.53
C PHE A 652 -9.13 -7.76 16.63
N LEU A 653 -8.29 -6.79 16.96
CA LEU A 653 -7.04 -6.47 16.27
C LEU A 653 -5.88 -6.73 17.22
N SER A 654 -5.10 -7.76 16.92
CA SER A 654 -3.90 -8.09 17.70
C SER A 654 -2.79 -7.06 17.52
N LYS A 655 -1.75 -7.10 18.33
CA LYS A 655 -0.55 -6.26 18.15
C LYS A 655 0.05 -6.37 16.74
N GLY A 656 0.06 -7.56 16.16
CA GLY A 656 0.56 -7.78 14.80
C GLY A 656 -0.25 -7.02 13.75
N ASP A 657 -1.58 -7.06 13.88
CA ASP A 657 -2.50 -6.39 12.96
C ASP A 657 -2.37 -4.87 13.01
N LEU A 658 -2.03 -4.28 14.17
CA LEU A 658 -1.92 -2.84 14.35
C LEU A 658 -0.85 -2.17 13.45
N SER A 659 0.07 -2.95 12.90
CA SER A 659 1.05 -2.45 11.91
C SER A 659 0.35 -1.90 10.65
N ASP A 660 -0.80 -2.45 10.30
CA ASP A 660 -1.57 -2.13 9.12
C ASP A 660 -2.69 -1.12 9.36
N PHE A 661 -2.78 -0.57 10.59
CA PHE A 661 -3.74 0.46 10.93
C PHE A 661 -3.10 1.84 11.11
N ARG A 662 -3.85 2.87 10.74
CA ARG A 662 -3.48 4.28 10.95
C ARG A 662 -4.69 5.06 11.48
N GLN A 663 -4.43 6.16 12.18
CA GLN A 663 -5.48 7.12 12.52
C GLN A 663 -6.09 7.70 11.23
N ALA A 664 -7.40 7.93 11.21
CA ALA A 664 -8.17 8.25 10.01
C ALA A 664 -9.10 9.46 10.16
N TYR A 665 -8.82 10.38 11.05
CA TYR A 665 -9.53 11.67 11.10
C TYR A 665 -9.28 12.47 9.81
N ALA A 666 -8.05 12.35 9.26
CA ALA A 666 -7.65 12.86 7.97
C ALA A 666 -7.10 11.72 7.11
N ILE A 667 -7.51 11.68 5.83
CA ILE A 667 -7.03 10.72 4.83
C ILE A 667 -6.69 11.45 3.53
N SER A 668 -6.00 10.77 2.60
CA SER A 668 -5.78 11.34 1.28
C SER A 668 -7.05 11.30 0.42
N ILE A 669 -7.16 12.24 -0.52
CA ILE A 669 -8.26 12.26 -1.49
C ILE A 669 -8.29 10.94 -2.31
N HIS A 670 -7.12 10.37 -2.63
CA HIS A 670 -7.02 9.06 -3.29
C HIS A 670 -7.67 7.93 -2.48
N LYS A 671 -7.43 7.90 -1.16
CA LYS A 671 -8.02 6.89 -0.27
C LYS A 671 -9.51 7.09 -0.01
N SER A 672 -10.08 8.23 -0.37
CA SER A 672 -11.51 8.47 -0.28
C SER A 672 -12.30 7.98 -1.49
N GLN A 673 -11.63 7.52 -2.57
CA GLN A 673 -12.30 6.95 -3.73
C GLN A 673 -13.17 5.74 -3.33
N GLY A 674 -14.35 5.62 -3.93
CA GLY A 674 -15.36 4.64 -3.53
C GLY A 674 -16.08 4.94 -2.20
N SER A 675 -15.68 6.00 -1.47
CA SER A 675 -16.31 6.43 -0.22
C SER A 675 -17.07 7.75 -0.40
N GLU A 676 -18.02 8.01 0.50
CA GLU A 676 -18.75 9.29 0.57
C GLU A 676 -19.03 9.62 2.02
N PHE A 677 -19.02 10.90 2.34
CA PHE A 677 -19.19 11.38 3.71
C PHE A 677 -20.27 12.47 3.77
N PRO A 678 -21.08 12.55 4.82
CA PRO A 678 -22.04 13.62 4.99
C PRO A 678 -21.38 15.01 4.91
N VAL A 679 -20.23 15.20 5.56
CA VAL A 679 -19.48 16.46 5.57
C VAL A 679 -18.01 16.19 5.21
N VAL A 680 -17.48 16.93 4.25
CA VAL A 680 -16.08 16.90 3.84
C VAL A 680 -15.40 18.21 4.19
N VAL A 681 -14.20 18.12 4.76
CA VAL A 681 -13.29 19.26 4.97
C VAL A 681 -12.05 19.03 4.10
N MET A 682 -11.73 19.99 3.22
CA MET A 682 -10.65 19.86 2.25
C MET A 682 -9.66 21.02 2.35
N PRO A 683 -8.45 20.82 2.92
CA PRO A 683 -7.40 21.83 2.92
C PRO A 683 -6.83 22.02 1.50
N LEU A 684 -6.68 23.27 1.06
CA LEU A 684 -6.20 23.61 -0.27
C LEU A 684 -5.27 24.83 -0.22
N LEU A 685 -3.96 24.58 -0.31
CA LEU A 685 -2.90 25.57 -0.19
C LEU A 685 -1.94 25.54 -1.37
N ARG A 686 -1.25 26.64 -1.65
CA ARG A 686 -0.23 26.72 -2.71
C ARG A 686 0.89 25.71 -2.55
N GLN A 687 1.28 25.36 -1.31
CA GLN A 687 2.28 24.32 -1.07
C GLN A 687 1.89 22.95 -1.64
N HIS A 688 0.62 22.73 -1.93
CA HIS A 688 0.11 21.50 -2.56
C HIS A 688 0.27 21.51 -4.11
N PHE A 689 1.06 22.43 -4.69
CA PHE A 689 1.09 22.74 -6.13
C PHE A 689 1.21 21.53 -7.05
N ILE A 690 1.98 20.51 -6.67
CA ILE A 690 2.14 19.24 -7.43
C ILE A 690 0.78 18.52 -7.56
N MET A 691 -0.06 18.61 -6.52
CA MET A 691 -1.33 17.92 -6.42
C MET A 691 -2.53 18.77 -6.85
N LEU A 692 -2.32 20.10 -7.11
CA LEU A 692 -3.40 21.00 -7.51
C LEU A 692 -3.81 20.71 -8.96
N GLN A 693 -4.76 19.78 -9.10
CA GLN A 693 -5.27 19.31 -10.37
C GLN A 693 -6.80 19.25 -10.34
N ARG A 694 -7.42 19.48 -11.50
CA ARG A 694 -8.86 19.52 -11.67
C ARG A 694 -9.58 18.28 -11.14
N ASN A 695 -9.09 17.10 -11.54
CA ASN A 695 -9.67 15.81 -11.13
C ASN A 695 -9.50 15.50 -9.64
N LEU A 696 -8.42 15.97 -9.00
CA LEU A 696 -8.26 15.86 -7.55
C LEU A 696 -9.32 16.68 -6.81
N LEU A 697 -9.48 17.93 -7.23
CA LEU A 697 -10.47 18.84 -6.66
C LEU A 697 -11.90 18.31 -6.84
N TYR A 698 -12.22 17.87 -8.07
CA TYR A 698 -13.49 17.24 -8.40
C TYR A 698 -13.74 15.99 -7.54
N THR A 699 -12.75 15.09 -7.44
CA THR A 699 -12.89 13.86 -6.64
C THR A 699 -13.13 14.20 -5.17
N GLY A 700 -12.35 15.12 -4.59
CA GLY A 700 -12.50 15.50 -3.19
C GLY A 700 -13.86 16.15 -2.89
N LEU A 701 -14.29 17.09 -3.72
CA LEU A 701 -15.57 17.77 -3.56
C LEU A 701 -16.76 16.80 -3.67
N THR A 702 -16.71 15.90 -4.63
CA THR A 702 -17.78 14.93 -4.89
C THR A 702 -17.88 13.81 -3.86
N ARG A 703 -16.95 13.74 -2.90
CA ARG A 703 -17.10 12.85 -1.71
C ARG A 703 -18.12 13.39 -0.72
N ALA A 704 -18.44 14.67 -0.77
CA ALA A 704 -19.43 15.27 0.12
C ALA A 704 -20.87 14.89 -0.27
N ARG A 705 -21.64 14.44 0.72
CA ARG A 705 -23.09 14.17 0.54
C ARG A 705 -23.97 15.35 0.86
N ARG A 706 -23.62 16.14 1.85
CA ARG A 706 -24.43 17.26 2.37
C ARG A 706 -23.70 18.58 2.34
N LYS A 707 -22.43 18.60 2.80
CA LYS A 707 -21.65 19.85 2.92
C LYS A 707 -20.18 19.61 2.61
N ALA A 708 -19.57 20.61 1.98
CA ALA A 708 -18.15 20.69 1.71
C ALA A 708 -17.56 21.99 2.23
N PHE A 709 -16.51 21.92 3.01
CA PHE A 709 -15.71 23.05 3.46
C PHE A 709 -14.34 23.00 2.80
N ILE A 710 -14.04 23.95 1.93
CA ILE A 710 -12.71 24.15 1.37
C ILE A 710 -11.99 25.14 2.29
N VAL A 711 -10.80 24.80 2.79
CA VAL A 711 -10.05 25.61 3.74
C VAL A 711 -8.70 25.95 3.14
N GLY A 712 -8.46 27.21 2.79
CA GLY A 712 -7.16 27.56 2.23
C GLY A 712 -7.09 28.85 1.44
N ASP A 713 -6.21 28.86 0.43
CA ASP A 713 -5.91 30.00 -0.42
C ASP A 713 -6.76 29.95 -1.71
N PRO A 714 -7.55 30.99 -2.01
CA PRO A 714 -8.32 31.09 -3.26
C PRO A 714 -7.49 30.86 -4.52
N SER A 715 -6.23 31.30 -4.52
CA SER A 715 -5.35 31.08 -5.67
C SER A 715 -4.98 29.61 -5.89
N ALA A 716 -4.97 28.79 -4.83
CA ALA A 716 -4.79 27.36 -4.97
C ALA A 716 -6.02 26.67 -5.61
N TRP A 717 -7.23 27.17 -5.32
CA TRP A 717 -8.45 26.75 -6.01
C TRP A 717 -8.37 27.06 -7.51
N SER A 718 -8.12 28.32 -7.87
CA SER A 718 -8.04 28.74 -9.28
C SER A 718 -6.94 27.96 -10.03
N ALA A 719 -5.78 27.74 -9.40
CA ALA A 719 -4.71 26.92 -9.97
C ALA A 719 -5.15 25.47 -10.20
N ALA A 720 -5.86 24.85 -9.26
CA ALA A 720 -6.35 23.49 -9.40
C ALA A 720 -7.42 23.35 -10.50
N VAL A 721 -8.36 24.30 -10.58
CA VAL A 721 -9.39 24.34 -11.63
C VAL A 721 -8.77 24.52 -13.03
N GLY A 722 -7.73 25.35 -13.14
CA GLY A 722 -7.00 25.58 -14.41
C GLY A 722 -6.11 24.41 -14.86
N ASN A 723 -5.74 23.49 -13.95
CA ASN A 723 -4.77 22.44 -14.25
C ASN A 723 -5.45 21.10 -14.65
N SER A 724 -5.44 20.80 -15.95
CA SER A 724 -5.97 19.55 -16.52
C SER A 724 -4.90 18.48 -16.81
N ARG A 725 -3.62 18.69 -16.46
CA ARG A 725 -2.48 17.84 -16.89
C ARG A 725 -2.60 16.36 -16.47
N ALA A 726 -3.20 16.06 -15.33
CA ALA A 726 -3.36 14.66 -14.91
C ALA A 726 -4.31 13.84 -15.81
N ALA A 727 -5.12 14.50 -16.63
CA ALA A 727 -5.99 13.81 -17.58
C ALA A 727 -5.25 13.33 -18.83
N GLU A 728 -3.98 13.72 -19.02
CA GLU A 728 -3.19 13.47 -20.24
C GLU A 728 -2.12 12.40 -20.03
N ARG A 729 -2.51 11.25 -19.49
CA ARG A 729 -1.61 10.11 -19.42
C ARG A 729 -1.28 9.61 -20.84
N LYS A 730 0.00 9.43 -21.13
CA LYS A 730 0.46 8.86 -22.40
C LYS A 730 0.23 7.37 -22.38
N THR A 731 -0.75 6.89 -23.18
CA THR A 731 -1.11 5.48 -23.30
C THR A 731 -1.17 5.07 -24.76
N PHE A 732 -0.99 3.80 -25.05
CA PHE A 732 -1.12 3.27 -26.42
C PHE A 732 -2.39 2.43 -26.58
N LEU A 733 -3.12 2.14 -25.50
CA LEU A 733 -4.30 1.28 -25.49
C LEU A 733 -5.40 1.78 -26.44
N LYS A 734 -5.69 3.10 -26.46
CA LYS A 734 -6.68 3.67 -27.38
C LYS A 734 -6.42 3.26 -28.83
N ARG A 735 -5.19 3.43 -29.33
CA ARG A 735 -4.81 3.06 -30.70
C ARG A 735 -4.97 1.57 -30.97
N ARG A 736 -4.65 0.72 -29.98
CA ARG A 736 -4.87 -0.73 -30.10
C ARG A 736 -6.34 -1.10 -30.22
N LEU A 737 -7.21 -0.40 -29.49
CA LEU A 737 -8.66 -0.62 -29.53
C LEU A 737 -9.28 -0.14 -30.86
N GLU A 738 -8.77 0.95 -31.42
CA GLU A 738 -9.19 1.47 -32.73
C GLU A 738 -8.89 0.47 -33.87
N SER A 739 -7.89 -0.39 -33.69
CA SER A 739 -7.49 -1.40 -34.69
C SER A 739 -8.24 -2.74 -34.60
N ILE A 740 -9.15 -2.94 -33.62
CA ILE A 740 -10.00 -4.13 -33.46
C ILE A 740 -11.22 -3.99 -34.40
#